data_819f6842f486aef7f5eaba9078703f76
#
_entry.id   819f6842f486aef7f5eaba9078703f76
#
_cell.length_a   1.000
_cell.length_b   1.000
_cell.length_c   1.000
_cell.angle_alpha   90.00
_cell.angle_beta   90.00
_cell.angle_gamma   90.00
#
_symmetry.space_group_name_H-M   'P 1'
#
loop_
_entity.id
_entity.type
_entity.pdbx_description
1 polymer ?
#
loop_
_entity_poly.entity_id
_entity_poly.type
_entity_poly.pdbx_seq_one_letter_code
_entity_poly.pdbx_strand_id
1 'polypeptide(L)'
;MGIRFRVTGAALALTALLAQAASAQDSPQDGKLILPTIDVSSSRLGAGIVGTSTSVITAEDIRRAPAQTLPDILSREPGIQVTNLFGGVNGARSAVDMRGFGAAAGSNTLILIDGRRITDLDLTGVDLASIPRESIERIEITRGNSGVVLYGDGAVGGVINIVTKSAAGSPPSARVETGFGSFKQREGAASAGGSNGPWSASLYGNGVNSDGYRVNNFYRQANGTGDFRYTVPDGSFYLKLSGDGQYIGLPGARRVDPVAGLDQLTTDRTGATTPYDHSQKDGANATAGITRLLAPGAELIVDGGIRYKREQAQFYNATATVATSDPNKAVDTMLTTTSFTPRVKLDSLFGTLPWNAIGGIDYYRAVYGSDRPLYLGAPPIDRYDLTQSSLGLYWQQTLSVLPSTDISAGGRIQRVTVSARDKFDINAPGGQQCFIDFGCFPANVEGLPFDTTETHRAFHLGLDQRFNENIAVFGRWAESFRVPNVDERVGVVTVGNGVPTTFDLRTQRSHDWEAGTRLHFGRLDIQSSIYDMMLTDEIHFRYGPNFEANNINLDPTRRYGNETIASYRVSDELRFKAGAAYTRSVFRQGLFAGNDVPLVSRWTGNAGVSWNIWQKWLVFDGVVRLVGSRRMDNDQTNVQPKIPASTTVDVRLGGEIEKIFWSFAIQNLLNVSYFDYAIASPYPYGPGSQLNTYNAYPLQGRSYMLKVGMTY
;
A
#
# COMPACT_ATOMS: atom_id res chain seq x y z
N MET A 1 -21.02 21.91 -14.07
CA MET A 1 -20.71 22.02 -15.51
C MET A 1 -20.13 20.68 -15.92
N GLY A 2 -20.94 19.85 -16.60
CA GLY A 2 -20.62 18.44 -16.80
C GLY A 2 -19.54 18.24 -17.86
N ILE A 3 -18.39 17.76 -17.42
CA ILE A 3 -17.34 17.26 -18.32
C ILE A 3 -17.75 15.85 -18.77
N ARG A 4 -18.29 15.77 -19.98
CA ARG A 4 -18.52 14.50 -20.66
C ARG A 4 -17.18 13.96 -21.14
N PHE A 5 -16.64 12.93 -20.45
CA PHE A 5 -15.55 12.14 -21.02
C PHE A 5 -16.03 11.44 -22.30
N ARG A 6 -15.59 11.95 -23.43
CA ARG A 6 -15.69 11.23 -24.70
C ARG A 6 -14.52 10.25 -24.79
N VAL A 7 -14.76 9.00 -24.43
CA VAL A 7 -13.90 7.89 -24.79
C VAL A 7 -14.23 7.56 -26.28
N THR A 8 -13.62 8.27 -27.18
CA THR A 8 -13.64 7.91 -28.60
C THR A 8 -12.29 8.26 -29.20
N GLY A 9 -11.52 7.26 -29.62
CA GLY A 9 -10.46 7.47 -30.58
C GLY A 9 -9.11 6.81 -30.41
N ALA A 10 -8.86 6.07 -29.32
CA ALA A 10 -7.55 5.44 -29.13
C ALA A 10 -7.45 3.95 -29.53
N ALA A 11 -8.57 3.30 -29.86
CA ALA A 11 -8.58 1.87 -30.15
C ALA A 11 -8.34 1.49 -31.62
N LEU A 12 -8.27 2.44 -32.55
CA LEU A 12 -8.22 2.14 -34.00
C LEU A 12 -6.84 2.39 -34.66
N ALA A 13 -5.85 2.89 -33.94
CA ALA A 13 -4.52 3.13 -34.52
C ALA A 13 -3.50 1.98 -34.32
N LEU A 14 -3.84 0.93 -33.58
CA LEU A 14 -2.91 -0.17 -33.22
C LEU A 14 -2.96 -1.38 -34.17
N THR A 15 -3.88 -1.44 -35.14
CA THR A 15 -4.10 -2.62 -35.99
C THR A 15 -3.25 -2.67 -37.26
N ALA A 16 -2.42 -1.68 -37.55
CA ALA A 16 -1.68 -1.59 -38.83
C ALA A 16 -0.21 -2.03 -38.76
N LEU A 17 0.34 -2.47 -37.65
CA LEU A 17 1.78 -2.77 -37.48
C LEU A 17 2.16 -4.22 -37.22
N LEU A 18 1.22 -5.18 -37.24
CA LEU A 18 1.46 -6.56 -36.80
C LEU A 18 1.24 -7.65 -37.89
N ALA A 19 1.62 -7.36 -39.12
CA ALA A 19 1.56 -8.37 -40.18
C ALA A 19 2.96 -8.74 -40.69
N GLN A 20 3.73 -9.47 -39.89
CA GLN A 20 4.77 -10.42 -40.35
C GLN A 20 5.33 -11.18 -39.10
N ALA A 21 4.84 -12.38 -38.84
CA ALA A 21 5.42 -13.30 -37.88
C ALA A 21 5.95 -14.55 -38.58
N ALA A 22 7.22 -14.81 -38.41
CA ALA A 22 7.87 -16.05 -38.82
C ALA A 22 7.80 -17.07 -37.65
N SER A 23 7.52 -18.31 -38.00
CA SER A 23 7.43 -19.49 -37.14
C SER A 23 8.78 -19.86 -36.53
N ALA A 24 8.86 -20.12 -35.22
CA ALA A 24 9.97 -20.78 -34.55
C ALA A 24 9.47 -22.02 -33.80
N GLN A 25 10.23 -23.13 -33.96
CA GLN A 25 9.95 -24.45 -33.42
C GLN A 25 10.31 -24.57 -31.93
N ASP A 26 9.47 -25.30 -31.20
CA ASP A 26 9.70 -25.74 -29.82
C ASP A 26 10.72 -26.86 -29.73
N SER A 27 11.63 -26.75 -28.77
CA SER A 27 12.48 -27.86 -28.28
C SER A 27 12.20 -28.09 -26.80
N PRO A 28 12.05 -29.34 -26.31
CA PRO A 28 11.76 -29.59 -24.89
C PRO A 28 13.04 -29.47 -24.06
N GLN A 29 13.01 -28.73 -22.99
CA GLN A 29 14.04 -28.67 -21.97
C GLN A 29 13.69 -29.52 -20.75
N ASP A 30 14.64 -30.37 -20.37
CA ASP A 30 14.60 -31.25 -19.22
C ASP A 30 14.48 -30.52 -17.89
N GLY A 31 13.60 -31.04 -17.02
CA GLY A 31 13.29 -30.50 -15.73
C GLY A 31 14.42 -30.60 -14.71
N LYS A 32 15.19 -29.54 -14.56
CA LYS A 32 15.87 -29.21 -13.30
C LYS A 32 15.12 -28.03 -12.67
N LEU A 33 14.55 -28.31 -11.50
CA LEU A 33 13.90 -27.28 -10.68
C LEU A 33 14.97 -26.32 -10.17
N ILE A 34 15.21 -25.27 -10.93
CA ILE A 34 15.91 -24.08 -10.45
C ILE A 34 14.85 -23.28 -9.70
N LEU A 35 15.04 -23.07 -8.38
CA LEU A 35 14.37 -21.96 -7.69
C LEU A 35 14.47 -20.74 -8.61
N PRO A 36 13.41 -19.99 -8.88
CA PRO A 36 13.49 -18.91 -9.84
C PRO A 36 14.65 -18.02 -9.45
N THR A 37 15.66 -17.98 -10.31
CA THR A 37 16.74 -17.00 -10.22
C THR A 37 16.02 -15.68 -10.37
N ILE A 38 15.88 -14.95 -9.27
CA ILE A 38 15.27 -13.63 -9.26
C ILE A 38 16.21 -12.78 -10.12
N ASP A 39 15.78 -12.48 -11.32
CA ASP A 39 16.52 -11.60 -12.22
C ASP A 39 16.47 -10.18 -11.66
N VAL A 40 17.61 -9.70 -11.20
CA VAL A 40 17.80 -8.63 -10.20
C VAL A 40 17.91 -7.25 -10.82
N SER A 41 17.56 -7.08 -12.08
CA SER A 41 17.91 -5.86 -12.82
C SER A 41 17.15 -4.57 -12.41
N SER A 42 16.04 -4.64 -11.68
CA SER A 42 15.24 -3.45 -11.35
C SER A 42 15.00 -3.18 -9.85
N SER A 43 15.27 -4.14 -8.98
CA SER A 43 15.01 -4.02 -7.54
C SER A 43 16.29 -3.79 -6.73
N ARG A 44 16.27 -2.85 -5.77
CA ARG A 44 17.36 -2.72 -4.79
C ARG A 44 17.55 -3.99 -3.96
N LEU A 45 16.50 -4.79 -3.83
CA LEU A 45 16.43 -5.98 -2.97
C LEU A 45 16.71 -7.30 -3.68
N GLY A 46 17.16 -7.33 -4.88
CA GLY A 46 17.29 -8.51 -5.75
C GLY A 46 17.50 -9.89 -5.13
N ALA A 47 18.33 -10.00 -4.10
CA ALA A 47 18.49 -11.21 -3.29
C ALA A 47 17.80 -11.13 -1.92
N GLY A 48 17.01 -10.06 -1.65
CA GLY A 48 16.48 -9.76 -0.32
C GLY A 48 17.52 -9.15 0.63
N ILE A 49 17.07 -8.68 1.79
CA ILE A 49 17.96 -8.26 2.87
C ILE A 49 18.26 -9.50 3.72
N VAL A 50 19.54 -9.87 3.81
CA VAL A 50 19.98 -11.04 4.59
C VAL A 50 19.55 -10.92 6.05
N GLY A 51 19.04 -12.01 6.61
CA GLY A 51 18.54 -12.05 7.99
C GLY A 51 17.08 -11.62 8.16
N THR A 52 16.34 -11.32 7.08
CA THR A 52 14.94 -10.90 7.16
C THR A 52 13.96 -11.98 6.67
N SER A 53 12.72 -11.90 7.16
CA SER A 53 11.59 -12.63 6.60
C SER A 53 11.12 -11.96 5.31
N THR A 54 11.17 -12.69 4.21
CA THR A 54 10.75 -12.20 2.88
C THR A 54 9.75 -13.14 2.25
N SER A 55 8.86 -12.60 1.41
CA SER A 55 7.99 -13.40 0.54
C SER A 55 7.83 -12.75 -0.82
N VAL A 56 7.55 -13.57 -1.83
CA VAL A 56 7.34 -13.11 -3.21
C VAL A 56 5.99 -13.64 -3.69
N ILE A 57 5.17 -12.75 -4.25
CA ILE A 57 3.93 -13.08 -4.95
C ILE A 57 4.23 -12.95 -6.43
N THR A 58 4.13 -14.03 -7.19
CA THR A 58 4.45 -14.06 -8.62
C THR A 58 3.32 -13.53 -9.49
N ALA A 59 3.60 -13.21 -10.76
CA ALA A 59 2.57 -12.85 -11.75
C ALA A 59 1.52 -13.97 -11.92
N GLU A 60 1.91 -15.23 -11.75
CA GLU A 60 0.97 -16.35 -11.78
C GLU A 60 0.07 -16.36 -10.55
N ASP A 61 0.61 -16.18 -9.36
CA ASP A 61 -0.19 -16.06 -8.12
C ASP A 61 -1.20 -14.90 -8.23
N ILE A 62 -0.80 -13.77 -8.83
CA ILE A 62 -1.69 -12.61 -9.06
C ILE A 62 -2.81 -12.95 -10.05
N ARG A 63 -2.50 -13.62 -11.16
CA ARG A 63 -3.51 -14.00 -12.16
C ARG A 63 -4.50 -15.05 -11.64
N ARG A 64 -4.00 -16.00 -10.83
CA ARG A 64 -4.80 -17.10 -10.26
C ARG A 64 -5.58 -16.67 -9.03
N ALA A 65 -5.23 -15.55 -8.41
CA ALA A 65 -5.90 -15.08 -7.21
C ALA A 65 -7.42 -14.89 -7.46
N PRO A 66 -8.31 -15.50 -6.64
CA PRO A 66 -9.74 -15.19 -6.67
C PRO A 66 -10.07 -13.77 -6.18
N ALA A 67 -9.04 -12.93 -5.94
CA ALA A 67 -9.14 -11.54 -5.54
C ALA A 67 -9.44 -10.61 -6.72
N GLN A 68 -10.16 -9.54 -6.46
CA GLN A 68 -10.44 -8.50 -7.46
C GLN A 68 -9.45 -7.35 -7.38
N THR A 69 -8.88 -7.07 -6.20
CA THR A 69 -8.01 -5.92 -5.96
C THR A 69 -6.61 -6.33 -5.50
N LEU A 70 -5.65 -5.44 -5.65
CA LEU A 70 -4.28 -5.66 -5.17
C LEU A 70 -4.19 -5.73 -3.64
N PRO A 71 -4.91 -4.90 -2.85
CA PRO A 71 -5.01 -5.08 -1.40
C PRO A 71 -5.51 -6.47 -0.98
N ASP A 72 -6.50 -7.02 -1.68
CA ASP A 72 -7.00 -8.37 -1.40
C ASP A 72 -5.92 -9.45 -1.63
N ILE A 73 -5.09 -9.28 -2.67
CA ILE A 73 -3.95 -10.18 -2.93
C ILE A 73 -2.94 -10.10 -1.79
N LEU A 74 -2.56 -8.90 -1.37
CA LEU A 74 -1.62 -8.68 -0.26
C LEU A 74 -2.14 -9.25 1.07
N SER A 75 -3.44 -9.15 1.33
CA SER A 75 -4.06 -9.67 2.55
C SER A 75 -3.99 -11.19 2.72
N ARG A 76 -3.51 -11.91 1.70
CA ARG A 76 -3.28 -13.35 1.72
C ARG A 76 -1.89 -13.74 2.19
N GLU A 77 -1.02 -12.75 2.43
CA GLU A 77 0.27 -13.00 3.03
C GLU A 77 0.15 -12.91 4.57
N PRO A 78 0.68 -13.88 5.32
CA PRO A 78 0.65 -13.85 6.78
C PRO A 78 1.35 -12.62 7.34
N GLY A 79 0.82 -12.08 8.44
CA GLY A 79 1.35 -10.87 9.05
C GLY A 79 0.99 -9.57 8.31
N ILE A 80 0.28 -9.67 7.18
CA ILE A 80 -0.28 -8.52 6.48
C ILE A 80 -1.77 -8.41 6.77
N GLN A 81 -2.15 -7.32 7.42
CA GLN A 81 -3.54 -6.94 7.61
C GLN A 81 -3.89 -5.80 6.66
N VAL A 82 -4.95 -5.96 5.90
CA VAL A 82 -5.49 -4.88 5.07
C VAL A 82 -6.75 -4.34 5.73
N THR A 83 -6.82 -3.03 5.87
CA THR A 83 -7.99 -2.31 6.35
C THR A 83 -8.58 -1.52 5.19
N ASN A 84 -9.81 -1.86 4.81
CA ASN A 84 -10.54 -1.18 3.76
C ASN A 84 -11.34 -0.03 4.38
N LEU A 85 -10.85 1.20 4.21
CA LEU A 85 -11.57 2.40 4.61
C LEU A 85 -12.76 2.61 3.65
N PHE A 86 -13.79 3.29 4.11
CA PHE A 86 -14.96 3.69 3.30
C PHE A 86 -15.73 2.57 2.61
N GLY A 87 -15.61 1.31 3.08
CA GLY A 87 -16.43 0.19 2.61
C GLY A 87 -15.93 -0.50 1.35
N GLY A 88 -14.62 -0.52 1.11
CA GLY A 88 -14.01 -1.36 0.06
C GLY A 88 -14.24 -0.86 -1.36
N VAL A 89 -13.81 0.35 -1.66
CA VAL A 89 -13.97 0.98 -2.97
C VAL A 89 -12.83 0.54 -3.89
N ASN A 90 -12.95 -0.61 -4.53
CA ASN A 90 -11.99 -1.18 -5.50
C ASN A 90 -10.51 -1.15 -5.04
N GLY A 91 -10.26 -1.28 -3.74
CA GLY A 91 -8.92 -1.17 -3.18
C GLY A 91 -8.39 0.26 -3.01
N ALA A 92 -9.16 1.27 -3.39
CA ALA A 92 -8.85 2.66 -3.08
C ALA A 92 -8.95 2.89 -1.56
N ARG A 93 -8.07 3.74 -1.03
CA ARG A 93 -8.02 4.09 0.40
C ARG A 93 -7.93 2.85 1.32
N SER A 94 -7.20 1.84 0.88
CA SER A 94 -6.86 0.68 1.71
C SER A 94 -5.53 0.92 2.41
N ALA A 95 -5.48 0.65 3.71
CA ALA A 95 -4.24 0.64 4.48
C ALA A 95 -3.69 -0.78 4.58
N VAL A 96 -2.40 -0.94 4.29
CA VAL A 96 -1.69 -2.21 4.43
C VAL A 96 -0.81 -2.14 5.66
N ASP A 97 -1.11 -2.96 6.65
CA ASP A 97 -0.39 -3.04 7.92
C ASP A 97 0.48 -4.29 7.97
N MET A 98 1.76 -4.09 8.23
CA MET A 98 2.71 -5.13 8.59
C MET A 98 3.16 -4.93 10.03
N ARG A 99 3.04 -5.98 10.86
CA ARG A 99 3.50 -5.99 12.26
C ARG A 99 2.72 -5.06 13.21
N GLY A 100 1.51 -4.63 12.86
CA GLY A 100 0.54 -4.07 13.80
C GLY A 100 0.75 -2.59 14.16
N PHE A 101 0.73 -1.72 13.16
CA PHE A 101 0.70 -0.25 13.34
C PHE A 101 -0.74 0.30 13.41
N GLY A 102 -1.73 -0.50 13.02
CA GLY A 102 -3.14 -0.12 13.09
C GLY A 102 -3.46 1.11 12.25
N ALA A 103 -3.94 2.20 12.88
CA ALA A 103 -4.28 3.42 12.17
C ALA A 103 -3.06 4.11 11.51
N ALA A 104 -1.86 3.92 12.06
CA ALA A 104 -0.61 4.46 11.50
C ALA A 104 0.04 3.57 10.42
N ALA A 105 -0.62 2.48 9.99
CA ALA A 105 -0.07 1.50 9.07
C ALA A 105 0.37 2.08 7.73
N GLY A 106 -0.42 2.97 7.12
CA GLY A 106 -0.13 3.59 5.83
C GLY A 106 1.16 4.41 5.81
N SER A 107 1.56 4.97 6.95
CA SER A 107 2.80 5.74 7.10
C SER A 107 4.01 4.90 7.55
N ASN A 108 3.79 3.65 7.96
CA ASN A 108 4.83 2.74 8.44
C ASN A 108 5.12 1.56 7.51
N THR A 109 4.28 1.32 6.51
CA THR A 109 4.49 0.33 5.45
C THR A 109 4.85 1.06 4.16
N LEU A 110 6.10 0.91 3.72
CA LEU A 110 6.58 1.58 2.52
C LEU A 110 6.23 0.77 1.27
N ILE A 111 5.55 1.42 0.31
CA ILE A 111 5.20 0.81 -0.97
C ILE A 111 6.03 1.43 -2.08
N LEU A 112 6.60 0.56 -2.90
CA LEU A 112 7.49 0.93 -4.01
C LEU A 112 6.95 0.35 -5.33
N ILE A 113 7.25 1.03 -6.43
CA ILE A 113 7.19 0.47 -7.79
C ILE A 113 8.61 0.51 -8.36
N ASP A 114 9.13 -0.66 -8.75
CA ASP A 114 10.47 -0.82 -9.29
C ASP A 114 11.57 -0.19 -8.42
N GLY A 115 11.44 -0.36 -7.09
CA GLY A 115 12.36 0.18 -6.11
C GLY A 115 12.23 1.69 -5.84
N ARG A 116 11.21 2.35 -6.39
CA ARG A 116 10.94 3.78 -6.22
C ARG A 116 9.72 3.99 -5.34
N ARG A 117 9.84 4.92 -4.42
CA ARG A 117 8.80 5.30 -3.46
C ARG A 117 7.55 5.84 -4.15
N ILE A 118 6.39 5.26 -3.86
CA ILE A 118 5.07 5.78 -4.23
C ILE A 118 4.22 6.15 -3.01
N THR A 119 4.69 5.83 -1.80
CA THR A 119 4.10 6.35 -0.57
C THR A 119 4.32 7.86 -0.52
N ASP A 120 3.23 8.60 -0.45
CA ASP A 120 3.25 10.05 -0.40
C ASP A 120 3.53 10.58 1.00
N LEU A 121 3.74 11.90 1.08
CA LEU A 121 3.96 12.61 2.34
C LEU A 121 2.65 13.10 2.98
N ASP A 122 1.51 12.64 2.48
CA ASP A 122 0.18 12.92 3.03
C ASP A 122 -0.44 11.67 3.66
N LEU A 123 -1.56 11.83 4.36
CA LEU A 123 -2.30 10.74 5.00
C LEU A 123 -3.22 9.96 4.06
N THR A 124 -3.30 10.32 2.78
CA THR A 124 -4.24 9.65 1.85
C THR A 124 -3.85 8.19 1.55
N GLY A 125 -2.64 7.79 1.93
CA GLY A 125 -2.12 6.45 1.69
C GLY A 125 -1.84 6.18 0.21
N VAL A 126 -1.26 5.02 -0.07
CA VAL A 126 -1.01 4.58 -1.44
C VAL A 126 -2.28 4.04 -2.06
N ASP A 127 -2.66 4.59 -3.20
CA ASP A 127 -3.76 4.04 -3.99
C ASP A 127 -3.27 2.85 -4.82
N LEU A 128 -3.38 1.66 -4.24
CA LEU A 128 -3.02 0.41 -4.90
C LEU A 128 -3.93 0.09 -6.10
N ALA A 129 -5.10 0.71 -6.19
CA ALA A 129 -6.00 0.55 -7.33
C ALA A 129 -5.47 1.28 -8.59
N SER A 130 -4.56 2.26 -8.45
CA SER A 130 -3.94 2.95 -9.58
C SER A 130 -2.92 2.10 -10.36
N ILE A 131 -2.59 0.90 -9.89
CA ILE A 131 -1.57 0.02 -10.47
C ILE A 131 -2.26 -1.09 -11.28
N PRO A 132 -2.10 -1.14 -12.62
CA PRO A 132 -2.66 -2.23 -13.43
C PRO A 132 -2.07 -3.59 -12.99
N ARG A 133 -2.90 -4.54 -12.54
CA ARG A 133 -2.45 -5.86 -12.08
C ARG A 133 -1.67 -6.62 -13.15
N GLU A 134 -2.07 -6.45 -14.40
CA GLU A 134 -1.49 -7.08 -15.57
C GLU A 134 -0.05 -6.60 -15.84
N SER A 135 0.30 -5.40 -15.35
CA SER A 135 1.67 -4.85 -15.46
C SER A 135 2.64 -5.44 -14.44
N ILE A 136 2.14 -6.16 -13.44
CA ILE A 136 2.96 -6.65 -12.33
C ILE A 136 3.63 -7.97 -12.73
N GLU A 137 4.95 -8.04 -12.56
CA GLU A 137 5.74 -9.26 -12.71
C GLU A 137 5.78 -10.04 -11.40
N ARG A 138 6.04 -9.34 -10.29
CA ARG A 138 6.03 -9.90 -8.94
C ARG A 138 5.89 -8.81 -7.89
N ILE A 139 5.54 -9.20 -6.68
CA ILE A 139 5.53 -8.34 -5.50
C ILE A 139 6.50 -8.94 -4.49
N GLU A 140 7.49 -8.16 -4.09
CA GLU A 140 8.49 -8.52 -3.10
C GLU A 140 8.12 -7.89 -1.76
N ILE A 141 8.03 -8.70 -0.72
CA ILE A 141 7.62 -8.25 0.62
C ILE A 141 8.78 -8.52 1.57
N THR A 142 9.31 -7.47 2.19
CA THR A 142 10.33 -7.53 3.24
C THR A 142 9.72 -7.02 4.53
N ARG A 143 9.69 -7.86 5.55
CA ARG A 143 9.06 -7.54 6.84
C ARG A 143 10.06 -6.90 7.79
N GLY A 144 9.56 -5.97 8.64
CA GLY A 144 10.35 -5.25 9.62
C GLY A 144 11.17 -4.09 9.06
N ASN A 145 11.91 -3.43 9.92
CA ASN A 145 12.45 -2.09 9.69
C ASN A 145 13.78 -2.03 8.90
N SER A 146 14.35 -3.16 8.47
CA SER A 146 15.61 -3.19 7.72
C SER A 146 15.57 -2.42 6.39
N GLY A 147 14.38 -2.31 5.80
CA GLY A 147 14.17 -1.56 4.55
C GLY A 147 14.52 -0.07 4.64
N VAL A 148 14.55 0.51 5.84
CA VAL A 148 14.87 1.94 6.03
C VAL A 148 16.29 2.27 5.58
N VAL A 149 17.25 1.36 5.69
CA VAL A 149 18.62 1.57 5.20
C VAL A 149 18.60 1.85 3.69
N LEU A 150 17.92 1.03 2.91
CA LEU A 150 17.89 1.14 1.44
C LEU A 150 16.94 2.23 0.92
N TYR A 151 15.80 2.42 1.57
CA TYR A 151 14.70 3.22 0.99
C TYR A 151 14.35 4.48 1.80
N GLY A 152 14.94 4.65 2.98
CA GLY A 152 14.67 5.78 3.86
C GLY A 152 13.42 5.60 4.73
N ASP A 153 12.95 6.70 5.29
CA ASP A 153 11.83 6.74 6.25
C ASP A 153 10.55 6.07 5.75
N GLY A 154 9.64 5.71 6.68
CA GLY A 154 8.35 5.08 6.38
C GLY A 154 8.40 3.56 6.18
N ALA A 155 9.58 2.92 6.18
CA ALA A 155 9.75 1.47 6.06
C ALA A 155 9.92 0.78 7.44
N VAL A 156 9.23 1.24 8.47
CA VAL A 156 9.39 0.73 9.85
C VAL A 156 8.71 -0.64 10.02
N GLY A 157 7.51 -0.80 9.50
CA GLY A 157 6.78 -2.09 9.48
C GLY A 157 7.31 -3.04 8.41
N GLY A 158 7.77 -2.50 7.30
CA GLY A 158 8.33 -3.25 6.18
C GLY A 158 8.23 -2.53 4.84
N VAL A 159 8.61 -3.25 3.79
CA VAL A 159 8.61 -2.76 2.39
C VAL A 159 7.85 -3.73 1.51
N ILE A 160 6.98 -3.19 0.67
CA ILE A 160 6.31 -3.90 -0.42
C ILE A 160 6.81 -3.28 -1.73
N ASN A 161 7.60 -4.03 -2.50
CA ASN A 161 8.11 -3.59 -3.79
C ASN A 161 7.36 -4.28 -4.93
N ILE A 162 6.62 -3.52 -5.70
CA ILE A 162 5.88 -3.99 -6.87
C ILE A 162 6.80 -3.85 -8.07
N VAL A 163 7.25 -4.97 -8.62
CA VAL A 163 8.11 -5.02 -9.80
C VAL A 163 7.23 -5.14 -11.04
N THR A 164 7.41 -4.22 -11.99
CA THR A 164 6.64 -4.20 -13.23
C THR A 164 7.32 -5.01 -14.33
N LYS A 165 6.52 -5.62 -15.20
CA LYS A 165 7.01 -6.36 -16.37
C LYS A 165 7.78 -5.46 -17.31
N SER A 166 8.85 -6.01 -17.87
CA SER A 166 9.60 -5.43 -18.97
C SER A 166 9.45 -6.30 -20.22
N ALA A 167 9.36 -5.67 -21.37
CA ALA A 167 9.34 -6.39 -22.66
C ALA A 167 10.75 -6.59 -23.25
N ALA A 168 11.82 -6.26 -22.53
CA ALA A 168 13.18 -6.44 -23.03
C ALA A 168 13.48 -7.92 -23.31
N GLY A 169 13.92 -8.23 -24.55
CA GLY A 169 14.18 -9.59 -24.99
C GLY A 169 12.93 -10.47 -25.22
N SER A 170 11.73 -9.93 -25.06
CA SER A 170 10.48 -10.68 -25.21
C SER A 170 9.94 -10.55 -26.65
N PRO A 171 9.34 -11.62 -27.21
CA PRO A 171 8.63 -11.54 -28.48
C PRO A 171 7.40 -10.61 -28.35
N PRO A 172 6.90 -10.07 -29.48
CA PRO A 172 5.67 -9.30 -29.49
C PRO A 172 4.49 -10.11 -28.95
N SER A 173 3.73 -9.51 -28.05
CA SER A 173 2.52 -10.12 -27.50
C SER A 173 1.49 -9.04 -27.17
N ALA A 174 0.23 -9.41 -27.22
CA ALA A 174 -0.88 -8.55 -26.82
C ALA A 174 -1.92 -9.36 -26.06
N ARG A 175 -2.61 -8.71 -25.12
CA ARG A 175 -3.68 -9.32 -24.35
C ARG A 175 -4.81 -8.32 -24.16
N VAL A 176 -6.03 -8.78 -24.32
CA VAL A 176 -7.26 -8.01 -24.07
C VAL A 176 -8.16 -8.81 -23.15
N GLU A 177 -8.76 -8.15 -22.18
CA GLU A 177 -9.66 -8.77 -21.20
C GLU A 177 -10.86 -7.88 -20.95
N THR A 178 -12.03 -8.49 -20.76
CA THR A 178 -13.23 -7.83 -20.28
C THR A 178 -13.84 -8.62 -19.13
N GLY A 179 -14.48 -7.90 -18.19
CA GLY A 179 -15.08 -8.50 -17.01
C GLY A 179 -16.42 -7.88 -16.66
N PHE A 180 -17.31 -8.72 -16.08
CA PHE A 180 -18.62 -8.34 -15.58
C PHE A 180 -18.85 -8.96 -14.21
N GLY A 181 -19.31 -8.14 -13.27
CA GLY A 181 -19.46 -8.58 -11.88
C GLY A 181 -20.68 -8.03 -11.17
N SER A 182 -20.78 -8.36 -9.88
CA SER A 182 -21.79 -7.83 -8.98
C SER A 182 -21.75 -6.31 -8.94
N PHE A 183 -22.84 -5.68 -8.50
CA PHE A 183 -22.95 -4.21 -8.36
C PHE A 183 -22.76 -3.48 -9.71
N LYS A 184 -23.23 -4.10 -10.80
CA LYS A 184 -23.06 -3.62 -12.19
C LYS A 184 -21.60 -3.34 -12.57
N GLN A 185 -20.65 -4.02 -11.93
CA GLN A 185 -19.24 -3.85 -12.24
C GLN A 185 -18.96 -4.28 -13.67
N ARG A 186 -18.23 -3.43 -14.37
CA ARG A 186 -17.69 -3.66 -15.72
C ARG A 186 -16.24 -3.25 -15.70
N GLU A 187 -15.40 -4.09 -16.26
CA GLU A 187 -13.97 -3.78 -16.38
C GLU A 187 -13.45 -4.18 -17.75
N GLY A 188 -12.41 -3.50 -18.18
CA GLY A 188 -11.66 -3.83 -19.38
C GLY A 188 -10.20 -3.57 -19.16
N ALA A 189 -9.34 -4.45 -19.67
CA ALA A 189 -7.91 -4.30 -19.64
C ALA A 189 -7.30 -4.67 -20.97
N ALA A 190 -6.21 -3.97 -21.33
CA ALA A 190 -5.42 -4.26 -22.52
C ALA A 190 -3.94 -4.11 -22.20
N SER A 191 -3.13 -4.98 -22.77
CA SER A 191 -1.69 -4.86 -22.74
C SER A 191 -1.07 -5.26 -24.07
N ALA A 192 0.05 -4.63 -24.40
CA ALA A 192 0.87 -4.99 -25.55
C ALA A 192 2.34 -4.76 -25.22
N GLY A 193 3.23 -5.61 -25.74
CA GLY A 193 4.66 -5.42 -25.53
C GLY A 193 5.47 -6.32 -26.44
N GLY A 194 6.75 -5.99 -26.56
CA GLY A 194 7.71 -6.75 -27.34
C GLY A 194 9.03 -6.01 -27.51
N SER A 195 9.99 -6.70 -28.12
CA SER A 195 11.31 -6.15 -28.44
C SER A 195 11.64 -6.31 -29.93
N ASN A 196 12.40 -5.37 -30.44
CA ASN A 196 12.99 -5.43 -31.79
C ASN A 196 14.39 -4.84 -31.74
N GLY A 197 15.40 -5.70 -31.88
CA GLY A 197 16.79 -5.32 -31.69
C GLY A 197 17.01 -4.76 -30.27
N PRO A 198 17.65 -3.60 -30.13
CA PRO A 198 17.90 -2.99 -28.82
C PRO A 198 16.67 -2.33 -28.18
N TRP A 199 15.60 -2.14 -28.94
CA TRP A 199 14.39 -1.46 -28.47
C TRP A 199 13.37 -2.43 -27.89
N SER A 200 12.77 -2.06 -26.80
CA SER A 200 11.60 -2.75 -26.24
C SER A 200 10.57 -1.76 -25.71
N ALA A 201 9.32 -2.16 -25.79
CA ALA A 201 8.22 -1.37 -25.23
C ALA A 201 7.15 -2.30 -24.64
N SER A 202 6.57 -1.90 -23.52
CA SER A 202 5.36 -2.51 -22.97
C SER A 202 4.35 -1.44 -22.55
N LEU A 203 3.08 -1.68 -22.84
CA LEU A 203 1.95 -0.82 -22.51
C LEU A 203 0.89 -1.64 -21.80
N TYR A 204 0.34 -1.10 -20.73
CA TYR A 204 -0.75 -1.70 -19.96
C TYR A 204 -1.77 -0.63 -19.64
N GLY A 205 -3.04 -0.96 -19.72
CA GLY A 205 -4.13 -0.08 -19.33
C GLY A 205 -5.33 -0.86 -18.87
N ASN A 206 -6.07 -0.31 -17.91
CA ASN A 206 -7.35 -0.85 -17.52
C ASN A 206 -8.35 0.25 -17.17
N GLY A 207 -9.63 -0.11 -17.17
CA GLY A 207 -10.72 0.71 -16.69
C GLY A 207 -11.74 -0.13 -15.95
N VAL A 208 -12.29 0.43 -14.87
CA VAL A 208 -13.31 -0.21 -14.02
C VAL A 208 -14.42 0.78 -13.72
N ASN A 209 -15.67 0.31 -13.76
CA ASN A 209 -16.85 1.08 -13.36
C ASN A 209 -17.78 0.16 -12.57
N SER A 210 -18.29 0.62 -11.41
CA SER A 210 -19.27 -0.09 -10.59
C SER A 210 -20.14 0.88 -9.80
N ASP A 211 -21.38 0.48 -9.50
CA ASP A 211 -22.24 1.23 -8.59
C ASP A 211 -21.85 1.01 -7.11
N GLY A 212 -21.06 -0.03 -6.81
CA GLY A 212 -20.65 -0.39 -5.45
C GLY A 212 -21.73 -1.12 -4.64
N TYR A 213 -21.34 -1.58 -3.45
CA TYR A 213 -22.21 -2.38 -2.56
C TYR A 213 -23.25 -1.52 -1.81
N ARG A 214 -22.93 -0.28 -1.51
CA ARG A 214 -23.75 0.63 -0.71
C ARG A 214 -24.28 1.78 -1.57
N VAL A 215 -25.32 2.47 -1.10
CA VAL A 215 -25.72 3.77 -1.65
C VAL A 215 -24.54 4.72 -1.63
N ASN A 216 -24.31 5.45 -2.72
CA ASN A 216 -23.15 6.36 -2.91
C ASN A 216 -21.79 5.67 -2.70
N ASN A 217 -21.65 4.41 -3.15
CA ASN A 217 -20.38 3.66 -3.07
C ASN A 217 -19.84 3.35 -4.47
N PHE A 218 -20.23 4.14 -5.45
CA PHE A 218 -19.78 3.98 -6.83
C PHE A 218 -18.28 4.25 -6.96
N TYR A 219 -17.64 3.60 -7.94
CA TYR A 219 -16.30 3.93 -8.36
C TYR A 219 -16.13 3.83 -9.87
N ARG A 220 -15.37 4.76 -10.41
CA ARG A 220 -14.97 4.85 -11.81
C ARG A 220 -13.50 5.12 -11.83
N GLN A 221 -12.75 4.27 -12.51
CA GLN A 221 -11.30 4.35 -12.51
C GLN A 221 -10.76 3.96 -13.88
N ALA A 222 -9.71 4.66 -14.30
CA ALA A 222 -8.88 4.27 -15.43
C ALA A 222 -7.42 4.50 -15.06
N ASN A 223 -6.53 3.60 -15.48
CA ASN A 223 -5.11 3.77 -15.33
C ASN A 223 -4.35 3.16 -16.50
N GLY A 224 -3.12 3.61 -16.68
CA GLY A 224 -2.23 3.10 -17.71
C GLY A 224 -0.77 3.29 -17.34
N THR A 225 0.09 2.40 -17.85
CA THR A 225 1.54 2.49 -17.70
C THR A 225 2.24 2.04 -18.97
N GLY A 226 3.37 2.66 -19.27
CA GLY A 226 4.27 2.31 -20.36
C GLY A 226 5.72 2.24 -19.89
N ASP A 227 6.45 1.24 -20.39
CA ASP A 227 7.90 1.07 -20.19
C ASP A 227 8.56 1.00 -21.54
N PHE A 228 9.48 1.92 -21.83
CA PHE A 228 10.22 2.03 -23.09
C PHE A 228 11.70 1.89 -22.77
N ARG A 229 12.41 0.99 -23.46
CA ARG A 229 13.83 0.73 -23.21
C ARG A 229 14.64 0.68 -24.50
N TYR A 230 15.88 1.13 -24.36
CA TYR A 230 16.96 0.91 -25.33
C TYR A 230 18.09 0.17 -24.60
N THR A 231 18.31 -1.10 -24.95
CA THR A 231 19.28 -1.98 -24.30
C THR A 231 20.51 -2.16 -25.17
N VAL A 232 21.68 -1.94 -24.57
CA VAL A 232 22.99 -2.18 -25.19
C VAL A 232 23.74 -3.24 -24.37
N PRO A 233 24.83 -3.85 -24.89
CA PRO A 233 25.50 -4.97 -24.19
C PRO A 233 25.92 -4.68 -22.75
N ASP A 234 26.26 -3.42 -22.45
CA ASP A 234 26.78 -3.00 -21.15
C ASP A 234 25.84 -2.03 -20.40
N GLY A 235 24.55 -1.97 -20.78
CA GLY A 235 23.60 -1.13 -20.07
C GLY A 235 22.25 -0.96 -20.75
N SER A 236 21.44 -0.06 -20.22
CA SER A 236 20.16 0.30 -20.81
C SER A 236 19.75 1.74 -20.47
N PHE A 237 18.98 2.33 -21.36
CA PHE A 237 18.22 3.55 -21.09
C PHE A 237 16.74 3.17 -20.98
N TYR A 238 16.01 3.76 -20.06
CA TYR A 238 14.59 3.51 -19.93
C TYR A 238 13.79 4.76 -19.60
N LEU A 239 12.54 4.78 -20.07
CA LEU A 239 11.52 5.75 -19.73
C LEU A 239 10.26 5.01 -19.33
N LYS A 240 9.80 5.25 -18.11
CA LYS A 240 8.52 4.73 -17.61
C LYS A 240 7.54 5.88 -17.40
N LEU A 241 6.34 5.71 -17.93
CA LEU A 241 5.24 6.67 -17.82
C LEU A 241 4.03 5.98 -17.22
N SER A 242 3.32 6.66 -16.33
CA SER A 242 2.01 6.18 -15.85
C SER A 242 1.05 7.34 -15.61
N GLY A 243 -0.24 7.05 -15.73
CA GLY A 243 -1.30 7.97 -15.41
C GLY A 243 -2.50 7.22 -14.86
N ASP A 244 -3.22 7.85 -13.93
CA ASP A 244 -4.43 7.31 -13.32
C ASP A 244 -5.46 8.41 -13.08
N GLY A 245 -6.74 8.03 -13.14
CA GLY A 245 -7.85 8.86 -12.76
C GLY A 245 -8.91 8.06 -12.04
N GLN A 246 -9.47 8.61 -10.97
CA GLN A 246 -10.45 7.95 -10.13
C GLN A 246 -11.55 8.92 -9.70
N TYR A 247 -12.81 8.45 -9.72
CA TYR A 247 -13.95 9.17 -9.17
C TYR A 247 -14.80 8.21 -8.34
N ILE A 248 -14.98 8.51 -7.06
CA ILE A 248 -15.61 7.63 -6.06
C ILE A 248 -16.66 8.36 -5.25
N GLY A 249 -17.73 7.65 -4.90
CA GLY A 249 -18.70 8.07 -3.90
C GLY A 249 -18.20 7.69 -2.50
N LEU A 250 -18.56 8.51 -1.52
CA LEU A 250 -18.17 8.34 -0.12
C LEU A 250 -19.44 8.17 0.73
N PRO A 251 -19.89 6.92 0.99
CA PRO A 251 -21.18 6.64 1.64
C PRO A 251 -21.24 6.98 3.14
N GLY A 252 -20.11 7.33 3.76
CA GLY A 252 -20.01 7.49 5.21
C GLY A 252 -20.15 6.18 5.98
N ALA A 253 -20.11 6.26 7.29
CA ALA A 253 -20.22 5.09 8.17
C ALA A 253 -21.67 4.71 8.46
N ARG A 254 -21.87 3.54 9.07
CA ARG A 254 -23.14 3.13 9.72
C ARG A 254 -22.95 3.26 11.22
N ARG A 255 -23.78 4.09 11.87
CA ARG A 255 -23.69 4.40 13.29
C ARG A 255 -24.40 3.33 14.13
N VAL A 256 -23.73 2.92 15.20
CA VAL A 256 -24.30 2.19 16.31
C VAL A 256 -24.23 3.08 17.55
N ASP A 257 -25.39 3.37 18.15
CA ASP A 257 -25.54 4.26 19.29
C ASP A 257 -26.70 3.76 20.15
N PRO A 258 -26.43 2.90 21.15
CA PRO A 258 -27.49 2.31 21.98
C PRO A 258 -28.28 3.36 22.80
N VAL A 259 -27.64 4.49 23.17
CA VAL A 259 -28.30 5.56 23.92
C VAL A 259 -29.33 6.27 23.07
N ALA A 260 -29.03 6.49 21.78
CA ALA A 260 -29.96 7.04 20.81
C ALA A 260 -30.93 5.99 20.22
N GLY A 261 -30.84 4.73 20.63
CA GLY A 261 -31.61 3.64 20.04
C GLY A 261 -31.30 3.36 18.58
N LEU A 262 -30.08 3.67 18.13
CA LEU A 262 -29.68 3.62 16.72
C LEU A 262 -28.75 2.42 16.46
N ASP A 263 -29.12 1.55 15.52
CA ASP A 263 -28.27 0.48 14.98
C ASP A 263 -28.40 0.40 13.47
N GLN A 264 -27.77 1.33 12.76
CA GLN A 264 -27.77 1.35 11.30
C GLN A 264 -26.94 0.20 10.69
N LEU A 265 -26.01 -0.37 11.43
CA LEU A 265 -25.20 -1.48 10.95
C LEU A 265 -26.03 -2.74 10.69
N THR A 266 -27.06 -2.96 11.52
CA THR A 266 -27.99 -4.10 11.38
C THR A 266 -29.22 -3.74 10.56
N THR A 267 -29.80 -2.55 10.77
CA THR A 267 -31.10 -2.19 10.17
C THR A 267 -30.99 -1.64 8.75
N ASP A 268 -29.84 -0.99 8.39
CA ASP A 268 -29.63 -0.38 7.08
C ASP A 268 -28.15 -0.46 6.66
N ARG A 269 -27.67 -1.68 6.51
CA ARG A 269 -26.26 -1.96 6.23
C ARG A 269 -25.76 -1.35 4.91
N THR A 270 -26.60 -1.28 3.91
CA THR A 270 -26.27 -0.81 2.54
C THR A 270 -26.53 0.68 2.33
N GLY A 271 -27.12 1.37 3.27
CA GLY A 271 -27.42 2.79 3.18
C GLY A 271 -26.17 3.68 3.25
N ALA A 272 -26.40 4.97 3.07
CA ALA A 272 -25.36 6.02 3.21
C ALA A 272 -25.77 7.06 4.24
N THR A 273 -24.84 7.46 5.12
CA THR A 273 -25.00 8.68 5.92
C THR A 273 -24.65 9.93 5.13
N THR A 274 -23.75 9.79 4.15
CA THR A 274 -23.30 10.89 3.27
C THR A 274 -23.60 10.56 1.80
N PRO A 275 -24.86 10.65 1.35
CA PRO A 275 -25.27 10.23 0.01
C PRO A 275 -24.77 11.14 -1.11
N TYR A 276 -24.19 12.29 -0.79
CA TYR A 276 -23.72 13.29 -1.76
C TYR A 276 -22.21 13.44 -1.78
N ASP A 277 -21.49 12.97 -0.76
CA ASP A 277 -20.03 13.07 -0.66
C ASP A 277 -19.33 12.30 -1.76
N HIS A 278 -18.30 12.89 -2.32
CA HIS A 278 -17.51 12.27 -3.37
C HIS A 278 -16.05 12.75 -3.37
N SER A 279 -15.18 11.98 -4.01
CA SER A 279 -13.78 12.35 -4.23
C SER A 279 -13.36 12.01 -5.65
N GLN A 280 -12.50 12.87 -6.22
CA GLN A 280 -11.80 12.65 -7.47
C GLN A 280 -10.31 12.70 -7.22
N LYS A 281 -9.55 11.83 -7.90
CA LYS A 281 -8.10 11.82 -7.88
C LYS A 281 -7.57 11.66 -9.29
N ASP A 282 -6.54 12.43 -9.62
CA ASP A 282 -5.78 12.33 -10.86
C ASP A 282 -4.29 12.23 -10.54
N GLY A 283 -3.60 11.31 -11.18
CA GLY A 283 -2.18 11.05 -10.99
C GLY A 283 -1.41 10.93 -12.30
N ALA A 284 -0.16 11.36 -12.30
CA ALA A 284 0.77 11.15 -13.39
C ALA A 284 2.19 10.95 -12.86
N ASN A 285 2.95 10.06 -13.49
CA ASN A 285 4.33 9.79 -13.12
C ASN A 285 5.19 9.57 -14.35
N ALA A 286 6.38 10.16 -14.34
CA ALA A 286 7.42 9.94 -15.35
C ALA A 286 8.74 9.61 -14.64
N THR A 287 9.40 8.54 -15.07
CA THR A 287 10.70 8.11 -14.55
C THR A 287 11.62 7.81 -15.73
N ALA A 288 12.79 8.42 -15.76
CA ALA A 288 13.84 8.11 -16.72
C ALA A 288 15.10 7.63 -16.00
N GLY A 289 15.82 6.70 -16.59
CA GLY A 289 17.05 6.20 -15.99
C GLY A 289 17.98 5.52 -16.99
N ILE A 290 19.20 5.32 -16.49
CA ILE A 290 20.24 4.57 -17.19
C ILE A 290 20.81 3.51 -16.25
N THR A 291 21.16 2.37 -16.80
CA THR A 291 22.02 1.37 -16.16
C THR A 291 23.29 1.25 -17.00
N ARG A 292 24.44 1.11 -16.35
CA ARG A 292 25.72 0.96 -17.03
C ARG A 292 26.63 0.02 -16.25
N LEU A 293 27.12 -1.00 -16.92
CA LEU A 293 28.19 -1.83 -16.41
C LEU A 293 29.50 -1.07 -16.48
N LEU A 294 30.07 -0.69 -15.34
CA LEU A 294 31.34 0.04 -15.23
C LEU A 294 32.54 -0.91 -15.35
N ALA A 295 32.42 -2.10 -14.78
CA ALA A 295 33.38 -3.19 -14.82
C ALA A 295 32.63 -4.49 -14.53
N PRO A 296 33.21 -5.67 -14.79
CA PRO A 296 32.62 -6.95 -14.38
C PRO A 296 32.25 -6.92 -12.88
N GLY A 297 30.96 -7.11 -12.57
CA GLY A 297 30.42 -7.04 -11.22
C GLY A 297 30.22 -5.64 -10.64
N ALA A 298 30.39 -4.56 -11.40
CA ALA A 298 30.14 -3.18 -10.96
C ALA A 298 29.15 -2.49 -11.89
N GLU A 299 27.93 -2.23 -11.41
CA GLU A 299 26.84 -1.60 -12.17
C GLU A 299 26.49 -0.23 -11.56
N LEU A 300 26.49 0.80 -12.40
CA LEU A 300 25.95 2.13 -12.07
C LEU A 300 24.48 2.20 -12.52
N ILE A 301 23.62 2.66 -11.66
CA ILE A 301 22.21 2.93 -11.95
C ILE A 301 21.93 4.38 -11.55
N VAL A 302 21.47 5.17 -12.51
CA VAL A 302 21.07 6.56 -12.28
C VAL A 302 19.64 6.72 -12.78
N ASP A 303 18.75 7.06 -11.89
CA ASP A 303 17.37 7.36 -12.26
C ASP A 303 16.83 8.60 -11.55
N GLY A 304 15.89 9.26 -12.22
CA GLY A 304 15.17 10.40 -11.72
C GLY A 304 13.71 10.36 -12.18
N GLY A 305 12.85 11.05 -11.46
CA GLY A 305 11.44 11.09 -11.81
C GLY A 305 10.70 12.24 -11.21
N ILE A 306 9.53 12.49 -11.79
CA ILE A 306 8.54 13.42 -11.29
C ILE A 306 7.22 12.68 -11.15
N ARG A 307 6.52 12.89 -10.03
CA ARG A 307 5.20 12.37 -9.76
C ARG A 307 4.29 13.52 -9.36
N TYR A 308 3.14 13.57 -9.99
CA TYR A 308 2.07 14.53 -9.71
C TYR A 308 0.84 13.78 -9.22
N LYS A 309 0.17 14.33 -8.21
CA LYS A 309 -1.13 13.88 -7.70
C LYS A 309 -1.99 15.11 -7.40
N ARG A 310 -3.24 15.08 -7.82
CA ARG A 310 -4.29 15.98 -7.36
C ARG A 310 -5.43 15.17 -6.79
N GLU A 311 -5.90 15.55 -5.62
CA GLU A 311 -7.08 14.96 -4.99
C GLU A 311 -8.05 16.04 -4.60
N GLN A 312 -9.29 15.88 -5.03
CA GLN A 312 -10.40 16.77 -4.70
C GLN A 312 -11.48 15.98 -4.00
N ALA A 313 -12.05 16.52 -2.93
CA ALA A 313 -13.19 15.93 -2.25
C ALA A 313 -14.20 17.03 -1.89
N GLN A 314 -15.48 16.69 -2.04
CA GLN A 314 -16.59 17.56 -1.61
C GLN A 314 -17.41 16.80 -0.57
N PHE A 315 -17.65 17.48 0.55
CA PHE A 315 -18.45 16.97 1.64
C PHE A 315 -19.66 17.87 1.82
N TYR A 316 -20.79 17.27 2.19
CA TYR A 316 -22.07 17.94 2.38
C TYR A 316 -22.55 17.80 3.82
N ASN A 317 -23.48 18.66 4.23
CA ASN A 317 -24.03 18.60 5.57
C ASN A 317 -24.80 17.29 5.78
N ALA A 318 -24.36 16.53 6.77
CA ALA A 318 -24.99 15.26 7.12
C ALA A 318 -24.88 14.98 8.62
N THR A 319 -25.95 14.44 9.16
CA THR A 319 -25.99 13.80 10.49
C THR A 319 -26.16 12.30 10.31
N ALA A 320 -26.27 11.55 11.38
CA ALA A 320 -26.53 10.10 11.30
C ALA A 320 -27.86 9.77 10.59
N THR A 321 -28.84 10.69 10.58
CA THR A 321 -30.21 10.47 10.11
C THR A 321 -30.68 11.41 9.02
N VAL A 322 -30.03 12.56 8.87
CA VAL A 322 -30.41 13.59 7.88
C VAL A 322 -29.19 14.02 7.09
N ALA A 323 -29.31 14.04 5.77
CA ALA A 323 -28.31 14.56 4.86
C ALA A 323 -28.93 15.57 3.91
N THR A 324 -28.21 16.65 3.62
CA THR A 324 -28.60 17.69 2.66
C THR A 324 -27.57 17.80 1.55
N SER A 325 -27.94 18.48 0.47
CA SER A 325 -27.00 18.81 -0.62
C SER A 325 -26.26 20.14 -0.38
N ASP A 326 -26.36 20.70 0.82
CA ASP A 326 -25.66 21.93 1.16
C ASP A 326 -24.17 21.65 1.42
N PRO A 327 -23.25 22.36 0.76
CA PRO A 327 -21.83 22.18 0.97
C PRO A 327 -21.43 22.45 2.43
N ASN A 328 -20.57 21.56 2.96
CA ASN A 328 -20.01 21.72 4.31
C ASN A 328 -18.53 22.09 4.25
N LYS A 329 -17.77 21.37 3.46
CA LYS A 329 -16.34 21.62 3.22
C LYS A 329 -15.88 20.92 1.97
N ALA A 330 -14.80 21.41 1.40
CA ALA A 330 -14.10 20.73 0.33
C ALA A 330 -12.59 20.67 0.60
N VAL A 331 -11.93 19.84 -0.15
CA VAL A 331 -10.48 19.66 -0.14
C VAL A 331 -10.02 19.66 -1.58
N ASP A 332 -9.02 20.46 -1.91
CA ASP A 332 -8.32 20.44 -3.19
C ASP A 332 -6.81 20.41 -2.92
N THR A 333 -6.23 19.25 -3.03
CA THR A 333 -4.82 18.98 -2.68
C THR A 333 -4.02 18.66 -3.93
N MET A 334 -2.87 19.30 -4.08
CA MET A 334 -1.88 19.01 -5.10
C MET A 334 -0.56 18.62 -4.45
N LEU A 335 0.02 17.54 -4.93
CA LEU A 335 1.33 17.06 -4.49
C LEU A 335 2.21 16.77 -5.70
N THR A 336 3.37 17.40 -5.75
CA THR A 336 4.40 17.11 -6.74
C THR A 336 5.65 16.61 -6.05
N THR A 337 6.10 15.41 -6.38
CA THR A 337 7.35 14.82 -5.86
C THR A 337 8.35 14.66 -6.97
N THR A 338 9.52 15.24 -6.80
CA THR A 338 10.69 15.01 -7.67
C THR A 338 11.71 14.14 -6.95
N SER A 339 12.45 13.31 -7.70
CA SER A 339 13.42 12.39 -7.13
C SER A 339 14.62 12.21 -8.05
N PHE A 340 15.79 11.97 -7.44
CA PHE A 340 17.03 11.60 -8.11
C PHE A 340 17.78 10.59 -7.23
N THR A 341 18.08 9.39 -7.77
CA THR A 341 18.55 8.26 -6.94
C THR A 341 19.69 7.48 -7.60
N PRO A 342 20.90 8.10 -7.77
CA PRO A 342 22.07 7.41 -8.27
C PRO A 342 22.58 6.37 -7.26
N ARG A 343 22.98 5.20 -7.76
CA ARG A 343 23.50 4.10 -6.94
C ARG A 343 24.45 3.21 -7.73
N VAL A 344 25.34 2.57 -7.01
CA VAL A 344 26.26 1.56 -7.53
C VAL A 344 25.96 0.22 -6.86
N LYS A 345 25.83 -0.83 -7.66
CA LYS A 345 25.83 -2.21 -7.20
C LYS A 345 27.19 -2.82 -7.48
N LEU A 346 27.68 -3.58 -6.52
CA LEU A 346 28.94 -4.30 -6.60
C LEU A 346 28.67 -5.79 -6.32
N ASP A 347 29.15 -6.63 -7.20
CA ASP A 347 29.18 -8.08 -7.07
C ASP A 347 30.59 -8.54 -7.37
N SER A 348 31.36 -8.85 -6.34
CA SER A 348 32.79 -9.04 -6.43
C SER A 348 33.30 -9.99 -5.34
N LEU A 349 34.59 -10.01 -5.15
CA LEU A 349 35.27 -10.73 -4.08
C LEU A 349 35.95 -9.73 -3.13
N PHE A 350 35.77 -9.94 -1.83
CA PHE A 350 36.61 -9.32 -0.81
C PHE A 350 37.68 -10.34 -0.36
N GLY A 351 38.87 -10.22 -0.94
CA GLY A 351 39.86 -11.30 -0.91
C GLY A 351 39.38 -12.51 -1.71
N THR A 352 39.06 -13.62 -1.04
CA THR A 352 38.49 -14.84 -1.64
C THR A 352 36.99 -15.01 -1.36
N LEU A 353 36.39 -14.11 -0.57
CA LEU A 353 35.00 -14.24 -0.12
C LEU A 353 34.04 -13.51 -1.07
N PRO A 354 32.93 -14.14 -1.49
CA PRO A 354 31.90 -13.46 -2.25
C PRO A 354 31.35 -12.24 -1.47
N TRP A 355 31.30 -11.10 -2.15
CA TRP A 355 30.91 -9.82 -1.57
C TRP A 355 29.95 -9.09 -2.50
N ASN A 356 28.77 -8.78 -1.98
CA ASN A 356 27.76 -8.00 -2.67
C ASN A 356 27.53 -6.71 -1.90
N ALA A 357 27.50 -5.58 -2.60
CA ALA A 357 27.23 -4.30 -1.96
C ALA A 357 26.36 -3.40 -2.84
N ILE A 358 25.61 -2.52 -2.22
CA ILE A 358 24.90 -1.43 -2.86
C ILE A 358 25.06 -0.16 -2.05
N GLY A 359 25.37 0.93 -2.73
CA GLY A 359 25.47 2.24 -2.10
C GLY A 359 24.99 3.33 -3.02
N GLY A 360 24.45 4.40 -2.46
CA GLY A 360 23.91 5.47 -3.27
C GLY A 360 23.44 6.67 -2.50
N ILE A 361 22.93 7.62 -3.25
CA ILE A 361 22.33 8.84 -2.76
C ILE A 361 20.87 8.86 -3.17
N ASP A 362 19.98 9.24 -2.25
CA ASP A 362 18.57 9.47 -2.54
C ASP A 362 18.26 10.94 -2.27
N TYR A 363 17.78 11.64 -3.29
CA TYR A 363 17.21 12.97 -3.14
C TYR A 363 15.74 12.93 -3.53
N TYR A 364 14.89 13.40 -2.62
CA TYR A 364 13.46 13.60 -2.84
C TYR A 364 13.07 15.02 -2.44
N ARG A 365 12.23 15.65 -3.24
CA ARG A 365 11.58 16.90 -2.89
C ARG A 365 10.10 16.81 -3.21
N ALA A 366 9.26 17.01 -2.21
CA ALA A 366 7.82 17.09 -2.32
C ALA A 366 7.34 18.51 -2.05
N VAL A 367 6.47 19.00 -2.91
CA VAL A 367 5.75 20.26 -2.78
C VAL A 367 4.28 19.94 -2.67
N TYR A 368 3.70 20.27 -1.53
CA TYR A 368 2.31 20.01 -1.17
C TYR A 368 1.58 21.35 -1.02
N GLY A 369 0.46 21.47 -1.72
CA GLY A 369 -0.50 22.57 -1.55
C GLY A 369 -1.89 21.99 -1.31
N SER A 370 -2.60 22.49 -0.29
CA SER A 370 -3.95 22.02 -0.01
C SER A 370 -4.86 23.19 0.34
N ASP A 371 -5.84 23.44 -0.52
CA ASP A 371 -6.92 24.37 -0.30
C ASP A 371 -8.09 23.69 0.42
N ARG A 372 -8.65 24.35 1.42
CA ARG A 372 -9.79 23.90 2.24
C ARG A 372 -10.95 24.90 2.10
N PRO A 373 -11.64 24.96 0.96
CA PRO A 373 -12.80 25.85 0.78
C PRO A 373 -14.08 25.21 1.33
N LEU A 374 -15.14 26.00 1.40
CA LEU A 374 -16.49 25.51 1.71
C LEU A 374 -17.02 24.57 0.61
N TYR A 375 -16.74 24.87 -0.66
CA TYR A 375 -17.05 24.05 -1.83
C TYR A 375 -15.97 24.18 -2.90
N LEU A 376 -15.84 23.15 -3.74
CA LEU A 376 -14.83 23.15 -4.81
C LEU A 376 -15.00 24.37 -5.74
N GLY A 377 -13.91 25.13 -5.92
CA GLY A 377 -13.86 26.35 -6.72
C GLY A 377 -14.14 27.63 -5.93
N ALA A 378 -14.50 27.57 -4.65
CA ALA A 378 -14.57 28.74 -3.79
C ALA A 378 -13.17 29.17 -3.31
N PRO A 379 -12.97 30.43 -2.89
CA PRO A 379 -11.79 30.85 -2.17
C PRO A 379 -11.55 29.95 -0.94
N PRO A 380 -10.31 29.51 -0.68
CA PRO A 380 -10.04 28.66 0.46
C PRO A 380 -10.16 29.41 1.79
N ILE A 381 -10.78 28.75 2.77
CA ILE A 381 -10.79 29.19 4.17
C ILE A 381 -9.39 29.04 4.75
N ASP A 382 -8.78 27.85 4.54
CA ASP A 382 -7.40 27.56 4.90
C ASP A 382 -6.63 27.12 3.66
N ARG A 383 -5.35 27.54 3.59
CA ARG A 383 -4.40 27.07 2.58
C ARG A 383 -3.13 26.61 3.26
N TYR A 384 -2.80 25.35 3.06
CA TYR A 384 -1.58 24.75 3.54
C TYR A 384 -0.56 24.63 2.41
N ASP A 385 0.60 25.27 2.59
CA ASP A 385 1.74 25.21 1.68
C ASP A 385 2.91 24.54 2.41
N LEU A 386 3.28 23.31 2.02
CA LEU A 386 4.39 22.58 2.62
C LEU A 386 5.40 22.13 1.58
N THR A 387 6.68 22.21 1.95
CA THR A 387 7.76 21.63 1.17
C THR A 387 8.59 20.73 2.07
N GLN A 388 8.82 19.52 1.64
CA GLN A 388 9.76 18.61 2.31
C GLN A 388 10.84 18.17 1.33
N SER A 389 12.10 18.34 1.72
CA SER A 389 13.25 17.82 0.98
C SER A 389 13.99 16.82 1.83
N SER A 390 14.41 15.71 1.25
CA SER A 390 15.25 14.73 1.92
C SER A 390 16.47 14.36 1.08
N LEU A 391 17.61 14.31 1.71
CA LEU A 391 18.89 13.86 1.13
C LEU A 391 19.42 12.72 1.99
N GLY A 392 19.49 11.51 1.45
CA GLY A 392 19.98 10.31 2.11
C GLY A 392 21.24 9.78 1.45
N LEU A 393 22.22 9.40 2.22
CA LEU A 393 23.37 8.60 1.82
C LEU A 393 23.23 7.24 2.48
N TYR A 394 23.36 6.15 1.73
CA TYR A 394 23.21 4.80 2.24
C TYR A 394 24.24 3.84 1.65
N TRP A 395 24.53 2.80 2.43
CA TRP A 395 25.36 1.68 2.05
C TRP A 395 24.83 0.41 2.71
N GLN A 396 24.76 -0.69 1.95
CA GLN A 396 24.47 -2.02 2.44
C GLN A 396 25.35 -3.03 1.74
N GLN A 397 25.87 -4.00 2.49
CA GLN A 397 26.72 -5.06 1.97
C GLN A 397 26.35 -6.40 2.58
N THR A 398 26.67 -7.47 1.85
CA THR A 398 26.60 -8.84 2.28
C THR A 398 27.91 -9.53 1.95
N LEU A 399 28.49 -10.20 2.94
CA LEU A 399 29.72 -10.97 2.82
C LEU A 399 29.42 -12.44 3.14
N SER A 400 29.73 -13.33 2.20
CA SER A 400 29.67 -14.78 2.42
C SER A 400 30.96 -15.23 3.09
N VAL A 401 30.97 -15.20 4.44
CA VAL A 401 32.18 -15.53 5.24
C VAL A 401 32.51 -17.02 5.23
N LEU A 402 31.50 -17.87 4.99
CA LEU A 402 31.61 -19.30 4.71
C LEU A 402 30.64 -19.65 3.56
N PRO A 403 30.82 -20.76 2.85
CA PRO A 403 29.88 -21.20 1.82
C PRO A 403 28.43 -21.33 2.31
N SER A 404 28.25 -21.49 3.62
CA SER A 404 26.94 -21.62 4.29
C SER A 404 26.53 -20.43 5.14
N THR A 405 27.35 -19.36 5.21
CA THR A 405 27.13 -18.23 6.16
C THR A 405 27.26 -16.91 5.46
N ASP A 406 26.17 -16.16 5.43
CA ASP A 406 26.12 -14.79 4.93
C ASP A 406 25.91 -13.81 6.09
N ILE A 407 26.72 -12.75 6.13
CA ILE A 407 26.57 -11.64 7.06
C ILE A 407 26.28 -10.38 6.26
N SER A 408 25.26 -9.65 6.64
CA SER A 408 24.96 -8.33 6.05
C SER A 408 25.07 -7.23 7.07
N ALA A 409 25.53 -6.07 6.61
CA ALA A 409 25.55 -4.83 7.40
C ALA A 409 25.19 -3.65 6.50
N GLY A 410 24.45 -2.69 7.05
CA GLY A 410 24.08 -1.50 6.32
C GLY A 410 23.85 -0.30 7.22
N GLY A 411 23.99 0.88 6.64
CA GLY A 411 23.77 2.15 7.32
C GLY A 411 23.22 3.21 6.38
N ARG A 412 22.45 4.13 6.95
CA ARG A 412 21.92 5.31 6.27
C ARG A 412 22.04 6.53 7.16
N ILE A 413 22.39 7.65 6.56
CA ILE A 413 22.23 8.98 7.14
C ILE A 413 21.32 9.78 6.21
N GLN A 414 20.30 10.44 6.77
CA GLN A 414 19.30 11.18 6.00
C GLN A 414 19.06 12.54 6.65
N ARG A 415 19.23 13.59 5.87
CA ARG A 415 18.86 14.97 6.26
C ARG A 415 17.50 15.28 5.66
N VAL A 416 16.58 15.76 6.49
CA VAL A 416 15.24 16.16 6.10
C VAL A 416 15.03 17.62 6.46
N THR A 417 14.58 18.43 5.50
CA THR A 417 14.21 19.83 5.69
C THR A 417 12.74 19.99 5.36
N VAL A 418 11.98 20.56 6.28
CA VAL A 418 10.56 20.84 6.16
C VAL A 418 10.31 22.32 6.32
N SER A 419 9.48 22.88 5.43
CA SER A 419 8.93 24.23 5.53
C SER A 419 7.43 24.11 5.42
N ALA A 420 6.68 24.64 6.38
CA ALA A 420 5.22 24.59 6.42
C ALA A 420 4.64 25.96 6.71
N ARG A 421 3.58 26.30 5.98
CA ARG A 421 2.80 27.54 6.13
C ARG A 421 1.32 27.18 6.13
N ASP A 422 0.59 27.83 7.00
CA ASP A 422 -0.87 27.80 7.07
C ASP A 422 -1.36 29.24 6.90
N LYS A 423 -2.26 29.46 5.97
CA LYS A 423 -2.89 30.77 5.70
C LYS A 423 -4.38 30.63 5.91
N PHE A 424 -4.93 31.52 6.71
CA PHE A 424 -6.35 31.57 7.01
C PHE A 424 -6.99 32.86 6.43
N ASP A 425 -8.11 32.71 5.72
CA ASP A 425 -8.90 33.85 5.20
C ASP A 425 -10.28 33.89 5.87
N ILE A 426 -10.44 34.80 6.82
CA ILE A 426 -11.69 35.06 7.53
C ILE A 426 -12.82 35.51 6.59
N ASN A 427 -12.50 36.08 5.43
CA ASN A 427 -13.48 36.62 4.48
C ASN A 427 -13.90 35.58 3.43
N ALA A 428 -13.26 34.43 3.39
CA ALA A 428 -13.67 33.31 2.52
C ALA A 428 -15.06 32.80 2.93
N PRO A 429 -15.87 32.28 1.99
CA PRO A 429 -17.13 31.63 2.33
C PRO A 429 -16.92 30.52 3.37
N GLY A 430 -17.56 30.64 4.54
CA GLY A 430 -17.35 29.72 5.68
C GLY A 430 -16.17 30.07 6.59
N GLY A 431 -15.41 31.14 6.32
CA GLY A 431 -14.30 31.60 7.18
C GLY A 431 -14.75 32.16 8.53
N GLN A 432 -16.06 32.39 8.68
CA GLN A 432 -16.69 32.79 9.95
C GLN A 432 -17.81 31.83 10.32
N GLN A 433 -17.95 31.56 11.62
CA GLN A 433 -19.08 30.88 12.21
C GLN A 433 -19.93 31.93 12.98
N CYS A 434 -21.18 32.12 12.59
CA CYS A 434 -22.07 33.08 13.19
C CYS A 434 -23.15 32.37 14.02
N PHE A 435 -23.34 32.81 15.26
CA PHE A 435 -24.37 32.37 16.19
C PHE A 435 -25.34 33.51 16.48
N ILE A 436 -26.63 33.22 16.51
CA ILE A 436 -27.70 34.21 16.66
C ILE A 436 -27.48 35.07 17.91
N ASP A 437 -27.04 34.49 19.01
CA ASP A 437 -26.92 35.15 20.31
C ASP A 437 -25.49 35.61 20.65
N PHE A 438 -24.47 35.22 19.87
CA PHE A 438 -23.05 35.43 20.21
C PHE A 438 -22.23 36.16 19.13
N GLY A 439 -22.84 36.45 17.96
CA GLY A 439 -22.14 37.09 16.84
C GLY A 439 -21.31 36.13 16.00
N CYS A 440 -20.43 36.68 15.17
CA CYS A 440 -19.60 35.93 14.24
C CYS A 440 -18.16 35.82 14.79
N PHE A 441 -17.61 34.62 14.72
CA PHE A 441 -16.24 34.30 15.15
C PHE A 441 -15.46 33.68 13.98
N PRO A 442 -14.14 33.85 13.93
CA PRO A 442 -13.32 33.15 12.96
C PRO A 442 -13.54 31.62 13.04
N ALA A 443 -13.69 30.96 11.91
CA ALA A 443 -13.88 29.50 11.85
C ALA A 443 -12.58 28.72 12.20
N ASN A 444 -11.44 29.38 12.04
CA ASN A 444 -10.11 28.82 12.33
C ASN A 444 -9.14 29.94 12.76
N VAL A 445 -7.88 29.58 13.01
CA VAL A 445 -6.77 30.49 13.35
C VAL A 445 -5.57 30.11 12.49
N GLU A 446 -4.89 31.11 11.93
CA GLU A 446 -3.68 30.89 11.15
C GLU A 446 -2.60 30.18 11.98
N GLY A 447 -2.05 29.08 11.46
CA GLY A 447 -0.97 28.33 12.10
C GLY A 447 0.36 29.07 12.06
N LEU A 448 1.22 28.85 13.08
CA LEU A 448 2.56 29.41 13.10
C LEU A 448 3.43 28.82 11.99
N PRO A 449 4.24 29.63 11.28
CA PRO A 449 5.22 29.13 10.34
C PRO A 449 6.18 28.13 11.00
N PHE A 450 6.48 27.05 10.30
CA PHE A 450 7.37 25.99 10.77
C PHE A 450 8.46 25.72 9.75
N ASP A 451 9.71 25.85 10.17
CA ASP A 451 10.90 25.53 9.37
C ASP A 451 11.83 24.68 10.23
N THR A 452 12.20 23.50 9.77
CA THR A 452 13.12 22.62 10.50
C THR A 452 14.04 21.86 9.57
N THR A 453 15.19 21.50 10.11
CA THR A 453 16.13 20.58 9.45
C THR A 453 16.63 19.58 10.49
N GLU A 454 16.39 18.31 10.21
CA GLU A 454 16.76 17.20 11.08
C GLU A 454 17.66 16.22 10.34
N THR A 455 18.52 15.51 11.10
CA THR A 455 19.35 14.43 10.55
C THR A 455 19.11 13.15 11.33
N HIS A 456 18.75 12.10 10.60
CA HIS A 456 18.39 10.79 11.14
C HIS A 456 19.35 9.72 10.65
N ARG A 457 19.43 8.62 11.39
CA ARG A 457 20.28 7.47 11.08
C ARG A 457 19.47 6.19 11.16
N ALA A 458 19.84 5.22 10.32
CA ALA A 458 19.32 3.86 10.36
C ALA A 458 20.46 2.87 10.19
N PHE A 459 20.35 1.71 10.84
CA PHE A 459 21.33 0.64 10.78
C PHE A 459 20.65 -0.71 10.63
N HIS A 460 21.35 -1.63 10.00
CA HIS A 460 20.96 -3.02 9.85
C HIS A 460 22.18 -3.94 10.02
N LEU A 461 21.99 -5.03 10.76
CA LEU A 461 22.92 -6.14 10.85
C LEU A 461 22.13 -7.44 10.71
N GLY A 462 22.53 -8.32 9.81
CA GLY A 462 21.85 -9.57 9.51
C GLY A 462 22.80 -10.74 9.38
N LEU A 463 22.29 -11.93 9.70
CA LEU A 463 22.99 -13.23 9.58
C LEU A 463 22.04 -14.21 8.91
N ASP A 464 22.57 -15.01 7.99
CA ASP A 464 21.91 -16.19 7.42
C ASP A 464 22.88 -17.38 7.47
N GLN A 465 22.47 -18.44 8.16
CA GLN A 465 23.26 -19.66 8.31
C GLN A 465 22.51 -20.84 7.72
N ARG A 466 23.04 -21.42 6.68
CA ARG A 466 22.56 -22.68 6.08
C ARG A 466 23.32 -23.86 6.71
N PHE A 467 22.62 -24.72 7.44
CA PHE A 467 23.24 -25.91 8.04
C PHE A 467 23.37 -27.05 7.02
N ASN A 468 22.41 -27.16 6.12
CA ASN A 468 22.36 -28.05 4.99
C ASN A 468 21.36 -27.55 3.96
N GLU A 469 21.08 -28.29 2.91
CA GLU A 469 20.08 -27.93 1.85
C GLU A 469 18.65 -27.82 2.40
N ASN A 470 18.37 -28.40 3.56
CA ASN A 470 17.03 -28.46 4.12
C ASN A 470 16.77 -27.44 5.24
N ILE A 471 17.81 -26.96 5.91
CA ILE A 471 17.68 -26.16 7.13
C ILE A 471 18.58 -24.94 7.06
N ALA A 472 17.96 -23.76 7.14
CA ALA A 472 18.66 -22.50 7.35
C ALA A 472 18.02 -21.75 8.53
N VAL A 473 18.84 -21.01 9.26
CA VAL A 473 18.40 -20.05 10.27
C VAL A 473 18.87 -18.67 9.89
N PHE A 474 18.08 -17.69 10.26
CA PHE A 474 18.42 -16.29 10.02
C PHE A 474 18.10 -15.43 11.25
N GLY A 475 18.77 -14.31 11.35
CA GLY A 475 18.48 -13.32 12.38
C GLY A 475 18.99 -11.95 11.99
N ARG A 476 18.38 -10.93 12.57
CA ARG A 476 18.78 -9.53 12.35
C ARG A 476 18.49 -8.65 13.55
N TRP A 477 19.18 -7.52 13.54
CA TRP A 477 18.88 -6.36 14.36
C TRP A 477 18.90 -5.11 13.49
N ALA A 478 17.98 -4.17 13.72
CA ALA A 478 17.96 -2.93 12.98
C ALA A 478 17.39 -1.77 13.80
N GLU A 479 17.89 -0.58 13.49
CA GLU A 479 17.35 0.70 13.94
C GLU A 479 16.79 1.48 12.77
N SER A 480 15.66 2.13 12.97
CA SER A 480 15.02 2.92 11.94
C SER A 480 14.29 4.14 12.49
N PHE A 481 13.81 4.98 11.56
CA PHE A 481 13.07 6.19 11.86
C PHE A 481 11.92 6.40 10.87
N ARG A 482 10.93 7.21 11.28
CA ARG A 482 9.87 7.75 10.42
C ARG A 482 9.66 9.23 10.73
N VAL A 483 9.83 10.06 9.71
CA VAL A 483 9.57 11.49 9.79
C VAL A 483 8.06 11.73 9.73
N PRO A 484 7.48 12.65 10.52
CA PRO A 484 6.09 13.02 10.40
C PRO A 484 5.75 13.47 8.98
N ASN A 485 4.64 12.98 8.42
CA ASN A 485 4.19 13.45 7.12
C ASN A 485 3.51 14.85 7.21
N VAL A 486 3.20 15.44 6.05
CA VAL A 486 2.67 16.80 5.99
C VAL A 486 1.30 16.94 6.64
N ASP A 487 0.39 15.98 6.41
CA ASP A 487 -0.96 16.02 6.98
C ASP A 487 -0.98 15.75 8.50
N GLU A 488 0.00 14.98 9.00
CA GLU A 488 0.15 14.81 10.46
C GLU A 488 0.55 16.12 11.15
N ARG A 489 1.29 16.98 10.45
CA ARG A 489 1.75 18.28 10.94
C ARG A 489 0.68 19.37 10.82
N VAL A 490 -0.27 19.21 9.89
CA VAL A 490 -1.42 20.13 9.73
C VAL A 490 -2.41 19.83 10.84
N GLY A 491 -2.40 20.64 11.89
CA GLY A 491 -3.29 20.47 13.02
C GLY A 491 -4.68 21.05 12.79
N VAL A 492 -5.69 20.44 13.41
CA VAL A 492 -7.00 21.07 13.60
C VAL A 492 -6.92 21.91 14.87
N VAL A 493 -7.11 23.21 14.76
CA VAL A 493 -7.24 24.07 15.95
C VAL A 493 -8.54 23.72 16.65
N THR A 494 -8.46 23.35 17.92
CA THR A 494 -9.66 23.22 18.74
C THR A 494 -10.20 24.62 19.00
N VAL A 495 -11.36 24.91 18.44
CA VAL A 495 -12.10 26.15 18.73
C VAL A 495 -12.33 26.21 20.25
N GLY A 496 -11.67 27.12 20.93
CA GLY A 496 -11.88 27.34 22.37
C GLY A 496 -10.71 27.96 23.11
N ASN A 497 -9.46 27.68 22.77
CA ASN A 497 -8.31 28.15 23.52
C ASN A 497 -7.40 29.14 22.79
N GLY A 498 -7.67 29.46 21.51
CA GLY A 498 -6.88 30.43 20.73
C GLY A 498 -5.39 30.09 20.58
N VAL A 499 -5.01 28.84 20.84
CA VAL A 499 -3.62 28.39 20.72
C VAL A 499 -3.42 27.91 19.29
N PRO A 500 -2.52 28.53 18.50
CA PRO A 500 -2.18 28.06 17.17
C PRO A 500 -1.65 26.63 17.24
N THR A 501 -2.05 25.78 16.29
CA THR A 501 -1.45 24.45 16.18
C THR A 501 0.03 24.56 15.86
N THR A 502 0.85 23.83 16.57
CA THR A 502 2.27 23.68 16.25
C THR A 502 2.43 22.47 15.35
N PHE A 503 3.18 22.64 14.26
CA PHE A 503 3.58 21.54 13.38
C PHE A 503 4.68 20.67 14.03
N ASP A 504 4.94 20.84 15.32
CA ASP A 504 6.08 20.26 16.07
C ASP A 504 5.77 18.83 16.53
N LEU A 505 5.94 17.87 15.61
CA LEU A 505 5.97 16.45 15.91
C LEU A 505 7.39 15.92 15.82
N ARG A 506 7.80 15.13 16.83
CA ARG A 506 9.09 14.46 16.82
C ARG A 506 9.09 13.27 15.86
N THR A 507 10.27 13.01 15.27
CA THR A 507 10.51 11.85 14.43
C THR A 507 10.40 10.56 15.25
N GLN A 508 9.55 9.63 14.80
CA GLN A 508 9.40 8.30 15.37
C GLN A 508 10.69 7.49 15.19
N ARG A 509 11.05 6.69 16.18
CA ARG A 509 12.20 5.76 16.15
C ARG A 509 11.78 4.36 16.50
N SER A 510 12.51 3.38 15.96
CA SER A 510 12.28 1.97 16.29
C SER A 510 13.59 1.20 16.40
N HIS A 511 13.57 0.19 17.29
CA HIS A 511 14.56 -0.86 17.41
C HIS A 511 13.86 -2.19 17.22
N ASP A 512 14.37 -3.03 16.36
CA ASP A 512 13.72 -4.28 15.97
C ASP A 512 14.75 -5.41 15.88
N TRP A 513 14.45 -6.57 16.44
CA TRP A 513 15.17 -7.79 16.19
C TRP A 513 14.22 -8.88 15.69
N GLU A 514 14.76 -9.78 14.90
CA GLU A 514 14.05 -10.90 14.31
C GLU A 514 14.97 -12.11 14.27
N ALA A 515 14.41 -13.31 14.52
CA ALA A 515 15.07 -14.58 14.29
C ALA A 515 14.08 -15.56 13.66
N GLY A 516 14.56 -16.40 12.76
CA GLY A 516 13.70 -17.34 12.06
C GLY A 516 14.42 -18.50 11.44
N THR A 517 13.63 -19.40 10.88
CA THR A 517 14.08 -20.61 10.19
C THR A 517 13.45 -20.73 8.81
N ARG A 518 14.20 -21.31 7.87
CA ARG A 518 13.70 -21.78 6.58
C ARG A 518 13.98 -23.28 6.48
N LEU A 519 12.92 -24.03 6.22
CA LEU A 519 12.95 -25.49 6.16
C LEU A 519 12.45 -25.92 4.78
N HIS A 520 13.21 -26.81 4.15
CA HIS A 520 12.87 -27.41 2.86
C HIS A 520 12.92 -28.93 2.97
N PHE A 521 11.80 -29.61 2.87
CA PHE A 521 11.73 -31.08 2.96
C PHE A 521 11.04 -31.63 1.70
N GLY A 522 11.82 -31.77 0.63
CA GLY A 522 11.33 -32.28 -0.64
C GLY A 522 10.26 -31.36 -1.26
N ARG A 523 8.99 -31.63 -1.02
CA ARG A 523 7.85 -30.84 -1.55
C ARG A 523 7.25 -29.85 -0.55
N LEU A 524 7.80 -29.77 0.64
CA LEU A 524 7.34 -28.92 1.74
C LEU A 524 8.36 -27.81 2.03
N ASP A 525 7.94 -26.58 1.90
CA ASP A 525 8.68 -25.39 2.28
C ASP A 525 8.01 -24.74 3.48
N ILE A 526 8.76 -24.40 4.53
CA ILE A 526 8.28 -23.68 5.70
C ILE A 526 9.24 -22.54 6.01
N GLN A 527 8.71 -21.35 6.24
CA GLN A 527 9.44 -20.23 6.85
C GLN A 527 8.70 -19.80 8.10
N SER A 528 9.42 -19.69 9.20
CA SER A 528 8.87 -19.19 10.47
C SER A 528 9.83 -18.18 11.08
N SER A 529 9.31 -17.08 11.62
CA SER A 529 10.10 -16.09 12.33
C SER A 529 9.37 -15.56 13.56
N ILE A 530 10.15 -15.14 14.54
CA ILE A 530 9.72 -14.36 15.70
C ILE A 530 10.38 -13.00 15.65
N TYR A 531 9.67 -11.97 16.13
CA TYR A 531 10.19 -10.60 16.15
C TYR A 531 9.76 -9.86 17.41
N ASP A 532 10.54 -8.82 17.75
CA ASP A 532 10.22 -7.87 18.82
C ASP A 532 10.70 -6.47 18.38
N MET A 533 9.79 -5.52 18.34
CA MET A 533 9.99 -4.15 17.91
C MET A 533 9.54 -3.19 19.00
N MET A 534 10.43 -2.28 19.38
CA MET A 534 10.16 -1.19 20.32
C MET A 534 10.14 0.14 19.58
N LEU A 535 9.13 0.96 19.84
CA LEU A 535 8.98 2.29 19.24
C LEU A 535 8.90 3.37 20.29
N THR A 536 9.46 4.52 19.93
CA THR A 536 9.31 5.78 20.66
C THR A 536 8.83 6.86 19.71
N ASP A 537 8.08 7.81 20.25
CA ASP A 537 7.54 8.95 19.49
C ASP A 537 6.66 8.53 18.29
N GLU A 538 5.96 7.39 18.38
CA GLU A 538 5.00 6.97 17.36
C GLU A 538 3.92 8.03 17.20
N ILE A 539 3.61 8.38 15.93
CA ILE A 539 2.67 9.46 15.64
C ILE A 539 1.29 8.87 15.39
N HIS A 540 0.30 9.40 16.11
CA HIS A 540 -1.06 8.93 16.02
C HIS A 540 -2.06 10.05 16.36
N PHE A 541 -3.26 10.01 15.77
CA PHE A 541 -4.35 10.87 16.17
C PHE A 541 -4.97 10.38 17.48
N ARG A 542 -5.19 11.28 18.44
CA ARG A 542 -5.76 10.96 19.74
C ARG A 542 -6.63 12.09 20.28
N TYR A 543 -7.70 11.69 20.98
CA TYR A 543 -8.40 12.58 21.91
C TYR A 543 -7.75 12.51 23.28
N GLY A 544 -7.45 13.67 23.88
CA GLY A 544 -6.85 13.80 25.20
C GLY A 544 -7.87 14.10 26.30
N PRO A 545 -7.41 14.08 27.58
CA PRO A 545 -8.28 14.32 28.75
C PRO A 545 -8.93 15.71 28.76
N ASN A 546 -8.31 16.70 28.10
CA ASN A 546 -8.85 18.05 27.98
C ASN A 546 -9.63 18.26 26.68
N PHE A 547 -10.11 17.18 26.06
CA PHE A 547 -10.84 17.16 24.79
C PHE A 547 -10.04 17.66 23.58
N GLU A 548 -8.72 17.79 23.71
CA GLU A 548 -7.85 18.04 22.55
C GLU A 548 -7.91 16.85 21.58
N ALA A 549 -7.96 17.16 20.27
CA ALA A 549 -8.02 16.18 19.19
C ALA A 549 -6.94 16.49 18.16
N ASN A 550 -5.79 15.85 18.29
CA ASN A 550 -4.61 16.17 17.48
C ASN A 550 -3.76 14.91 17.16
N ASN A 551 -2.92 15.02 16.13
CA ASN A 551 -1.79 14.14 15.98
C ASN A 551 -0.74 14.44 17.05
N ILE A 552 -0.32 13.43 17.76
CA ILE A 552 0.67 13.56 18.83
C ILE A 552 1.70 12.43 18.74
N ASN A 553 2.85 12.63 19.39
CA ASN A 553 3.75 11.53 19.66
C ASN A 553 3.23 10.73 20.85
N LEU A 554 2.94 9.46 20.62
CA LEU A 554 2.46 8.53 21.65
C LEU A 554 3.56 8.17 22.65
N ASP A 555 3.13 7.72 23.82
CA ASP A 555 4.02 6.99 24.74
C ASP A 555 4.61 5.74 24.05
N PRO A 556 5.78 5.26 24.50
CA PRO A 556 6.45 4.12 23.89
C PRO A 556 5.54 2.90 23.71
N THR A 557 5.60 2.31 22.52
CA THR A 557 4.84 1.11 22.16
C THR A 557 5.79 -0.08 21.90
N ARG A 558 5.26 -1.31 21.98
CA ARG A 558 5.98 -2.55 21.65
C ARG A 558 5.12 -3.42 20.78
N ARG A 559 5.74 -4.03 19.77
CA ARG A 559 5.16 -5.04 18.91
C ARG A 559 5.99 -6.30 18.94
N TYR A 560 5.36 -7.43 19.15
CA TYR A 560 6.04 -8.72 19.12
C TYR A 560 5.10 -9.79 18.58
N GLY A 561 5.70 -10.81 17.97
CA GLY A 561 4.90 -11.83 17.36
C GLY A 561 5.68 -12.94 16.68
N ASN A 562 4.92 -13.78 16.00
CA ASN A 562 5.41 -14.86 15.15
C ASN A 562 4.69 -14.84 13.81
N GLU A 563 5.42 -15.13 12.75
CA GLU A 563 4.89 -15.28 11.39
C GLU A 563 5.36 -16.60 10.82
N THR A 564 4.45 -17.43 10.31
CA THR A 564 4.76 -18.74 9.71
C THR A 564 4.05 -18.88 8.37
N ILE A 565 4.79 -19.30 7.34
CA ILE A 565 4.28 -19.61 6.02
C ILE A 565 4.71 -21.03 5.68
N ALA A 566 3.79 -21.84 5.16
CA ALA A 566 4.06 -23.17 4.64
C ALA A 566 3.49 -23.32 3.23
N SER A 567 4.24 -23.98 2.35
CA SER A 567 3.81 -24.35 0.99
C SER A 567 4.09 -25.83 0.77
N TYR A 568 3.08 -26.57 0.36
CA TYR A 568 3.20 -28.00 0.10
C TYR A 568 2.72 -28.36 -1.30
N ARG A 569 3.60 -28.89 -2.13
CA ARG A 569 3.29 -29.41 -3.47
C ARG A 569 2.96 -30.91 -3.37
N VAL A 570 1.67 -31.23 -3.42
CA VAL A 570 1.23 -32.63 -3.41
C VAL A 570 1.63 -33.32 -4.71
N SER A 571 1.38 -32.66 -5.84
CA SER A 571 1.80 -33.03 -7.19
C SER A 571 2.16 -31.76 -7.98
N ASP A 572 2.49 -31.90 -9.25
CA ASP A 572 2.76 -30.76 -10.13
C ASP A 572 1.46 -29.96 -10.41
N GLU A 573 0.30 -30.60 -10.27
CA GLU A 573 -1.02 -30.01 -10.48
C GLU A 573 -1.64 -29.42 -9.20
N LEU A 574 -1.22 -29.90 -7.99
CA LEU A 574 -1.89 -29.58 -6.74
C LEU A 574 -0.92 -29.03 -5.71
N ARG A 575 -1.16 -27.77 -5.31
CA ARG A 575 -0.38 -27.06 -4.30
C ARG A 575 -1.30 -26.51 -3.21
N PHE A 576 -0.88 -26.66 -1.96
CA PHE A 576 -1.43 -25.97 -0.79
C PHE A 576 -0.48 -24.90 -0.28
N LYS A 577 -1.01 -23.77 0.14
CA LYS A 577 -0.25 -22.72 0.85
C LYS A 577 -1.04 -22.35 2.10
N ALA A 578 -0.37 -22.27 3.24
CA ALA A 578 -0.98 -21.84 4.49
C ALA A 578 -0.08 -20.86 5.21
N GLY A 579 -0.68 -19.96 5.96
CA GLY A 579 0.06 -19.02 6.75
C GLY A 579 -0.71 -18.58 7.98
N ALA A 580 0.02 -18.31 9.06
CA ALA A 580 -0.52 -17.79 10.30
C ALA A 580 0.43 -16.76 10.89
N ALA A 581 -0.12 -15.71 11.48
CA ALA A 581 0.65 -14.75 12.24
C ALA A 581 -0.05 -14.42 13.56
N TYR A 582 0.76 -14.32 14.60
CA TYR A 582 0.39 -13.75 15.87
C TYR A 582 1.14 -12.44 16.05
N THR A 583 0.41 -11.35 16.29
CA THR A 583 0.96 -10.01 16.50
C THR A 583 0.34 -9.39 17.75
N ARG A 584 1.16 -8.96 18.69
CA ARG A 584 0.69 -8.17 19.82
C ARG A 584 1.36 -6.79 19.81
N SER A 585 0.52 -5.76 19.72
CA SER A 585 0.92 -4.35 19.78
C SER A 585 0.33 -3.72 21.04
N VAL A 586 1.17 -3.16 21.92
CA VAL A 586 0.76 -2.61 23.21
C VAL A 586 1.45 -1.29 23.54
N PHE A 587 0.77 -0.42 24.26
CA PHE A 587 1.37 0.74 24.90
C PHE A 587 2.21 0.27 26.08
N ARG A 588 3.44 0.70 26.19
CA ARG A 588 4.35 0.29 27.27
C ARG A 588 4.30 1.18 28.49
N GLN A 589 4.00 2.45 28.28
CA GLN A 589 4.05 3.50 29.31
C GLN A 589 2.86 4.46 29.12
N GLY A 590 2.73 5.41 30.04
CA GLY A 590 1.75 6.48 29.96
C GLY A 590 0.33 6.06 30.32
N LEU A 591 -0.62 6.87 29.88
CA LEU A 591 -2.06 6.73 30.24
C LEU A 591 -2.67 5.39 29.83
N PHE A 592 -2.21 4.80 28.73
CA PHE A 592 -2.74 3.57 28.15
C PHE A 592 -1.83 2.35 28.34
N ALA A 593 -0.88 2.41 29.30
CA ALA A 593 0.06 1.31 29.54
C ALA A 593 -0.64 -0.04 29.72
N GLY A 594 -0.18 -1.05 28.95
CA GLY A 594 -0.75 -2.40 28.95
C GLY A 594 -1.91 -2.62 27.96
N ASN A 595 -2.53 -1.55 27.44
CA ASN A 595 -3.61 -1.63 26.47
C ASN A 595 -3.11 -2.02 25.09
N ASP A 596 -3.95 -2.72 24.32
CA ASP A 596 -3.69 -3.04 22.92
C ASP A 596 -3.78 -1.76 22.06
N VAL A 597 -2.90 -1.64 21.08
CA VAL A 597 -2.99 -0.61 20.04
C VAL A 597 -4.22 -0.88 19.16
N PRO A 598 -5.06 0.14 18.88
CA PRO A 598 -6.25 -0.01 18.05
C PRO A 598 -5.97 -0.57 16.64
N LEU A 599 -6.98 -1.21 16.04
CA LEU A 599 -7.02 -1.80 14.69
C LEU A 599 -6.06 -2.98 14.46
N VAL A 600 -5.31 -3.43 15.45
CA VAL A 600 -4.39 -4.56 15.32
C VAL A 600 -5.08 -5.87 15.72
N SER A 601 -5.20 -6.81 14.79
CA SER A 601 -5.65 -8.16 15.06
C SER A 601 -4.49 -8.98 15.64
N ARG A 602 -4.75 -9.69 16.78
CA ARG A 602 -3.73 -10.58 17.34
C ARG A 602 -3.46 -11.81 16.49
N TRP A 603 -4.45 -12.28 15.74
CA TRP A 603 -4.33 -13.44 14.88
C TRP A 603 -4.80 -13.14 13.48
N THR A 604 -3.96 -13.43 12.52
CA THR A 604 -4.32 -13.48 11.10
C THR A 604 -3.88 -14.81 10.52
N GLY A 605 -4.65 -15.32 9.56
CA GLY A 605 -4.30 -16.58 8.92
C GLY A 605 -4.94 -16.71 7.55
N ASN A 606 -4.35 -17.57 6.74
CA ASN A 606 -4.89 -17.94 5.45
C ASN A 606 -4.54 -19.38 5.13
N ALA A 607 -5.39 -20.01 4.33
CA ALA A 607 -5.11 -21.30 3.73
C ALA A 607 -5.64 -21.30 2.30
N GLY A 608 -4.81 -21.69 1.35
CA GLY A 608 -5.13 -21.68 -0.07
C GLY A 608 -4.82 -23.00 -0.75
N VAL A 609 -5.57 -23.29 -1.79
CA VAL A 609 -5.35 -24.42 -2.70
C VAL A 609 -5.30 -23.90 -4.12
N SER A 610 -4.34 -24.41 -4.88
CA SER A 610 -4.23 -24.20 -6.32
C SER A 610 -4.18 -25.55 -7.01
N TRP A 611 -5.15 -25.83 -7.86
CA TRP A 611 -5.31 -27.13 -8.50
C TRP A 611 -5.58 -27.01 -9.99
N ASN A 612 -4.69 -27.60 -10.80
CA ASN A 612 -4.87 -27.76 -12.24
C ASN A 612 -5.68 -29.05 -12.47
N ILE A 613 -7.03 -28.95 -12.42
CA ILE A 613 -7.94 -30.11 -12.52
C ILE A 613 -7.77 -30.80 -13.87
N TRP A 614 -7.66 -30.03 -14.94
CA TRP A 614 -7.44 -30.51 -16.27
C TRP A 614 -6.44 -29.62 -17.02
N GLN A 615 -5.16 -29.86 -16.79
CA GLN A 615 -4.06 -29.08 -17.36
C GLN A 615 -4.27 -27.57 -17.18
N LYS A 616 -4.15 -26.76 -18.24
CA LYS A 616 -4.45 -25.34 -18.26
C LYS A 616 -5.91 -25.01 -18.61
N TRP A 617 -6.72 -25.99 -19.01
CA TRP A 617 -8.08 -25.78 -19.47
C TRP A 617 -9.07 -25.57 -18.34
N LEU A 618 -8.82 -26.22 -17.19
CA LEU A 618 -9.64 -26.08 -16.00
C LEU A 618 -8.76 -26.03 -14.76
N VAL A 619 -8.72 -24.86 -14.14
CA VAL A 619 -7.92 -24.56 -12.96
C VAL A 619 -8.83 -24.06 -11.85
N PHE A 620 -8.66 -24.60 -10.67
CA PHE A 620 -9.34 -24.17 -9.44
C PHE A 620 -8.36 -23.51 -8.49
N ASP A 621 -8.76 -22.36 -7.93
CA ASP A 621 -8.06 -21.68 -6.85
C ASP A 621 -9.05 -21.33 -5.74
N GLY A 622 -8.71 -21.64 -4.50
CA GLY A 622 -9.52 -21.34 -3.34
C GLY A 622 -8.65 -20.80 -2.22
N VAL A 623 -9.19 -19.86 -1.44
CA VAL A 623 -8.51 -19.33 -0.27
C VAL A 623 -9.50 -19.06 0.86
N VAL A 624 -9.13 -19.44 2.07
CA VAL A 624 -9.78 -19.06 3.32
C VAL A 624 -8.91 -18.00 3.98
N ARG A 625 -9.51 -16.91 4.42
CA ARG A 625 -8.85 -15.84 5.17
C ARG A 625 -9.50 -15.69 6.54
N LEU A 626 -8.67 -15.61 7.57
CA LEU A 626 -9.05 -15.45 8.97
C LEU A 626 -8.45 -14.15 9.50
N VAL A 627 -9.27 -13.29 10.09
CA VAL A 627 -8.82 -12.09 10.81
C VAL A 627 -9.48 -12.10 12.20
N GLY A 628 -8.67 -12.11 13.24
CA GLY A 628 -9.15 -12.10 14.62
C GLY A 628 -9.82 -10.79 15.01
N SER A 629 -10.51 -10.79 16.14
CA SER A 629 -11.10 -9.57 16.67
C SER A 629 -10.02 -8.56 17.09
N ARG A 630 -10.34 -7.25 16.95
CA ARG A 630 -9.42 -6.16 17.24
C ARG A 630 -10.14 -4.94 17.80
N ARG A 631 -9.41 -4.06 18.48
CA ARG A 631 -9.96 -2.79 18.97
C ARG A 631 -10.35 -1.89 17.79
N MET A 632 -11.38 -1.09 17.96
CA MET A 632 -11.77 -0.06 17.00
C MET A 632 -10.78 1.10 17.05
N ASP A 633 -10.73 1.89 15.98
CA ASP A 633 -9.99 3.15 16.00
C ASP A 633 -10.50 4.07 17.11
N ASN A 634 -9.64 4.92 17.68
CA ASN A 634 -9.88 5.77 18.84
C ASN A 634 -10.17 5.04 20.19
N ASP A 635 -10.12 3.69 20.25
CA ASP A 635 -10.29 2.93 21.50
C ASP A 635 -8.95 2.63 22.18
N GLN A 636 -8.12 3.64 22.43
CA GLN A 636 -6.85 3.47 23.17
C GLN A 636 -7.12 3.04 24.63
N THR A 637 -8.26 3.38 25.20
CA THR A 637 -8.69 2.95 26.53
C THR A 637 -9.08 1.48 26.60
N ASN A 638 -9.33 0.84 25.45
CA ASN A 638 -9.72 -0.55 25.32
C ASN A 638 -11.06 -0.93 26.01
N VAL A 639 -11.97 0.01 26.10
CA VAL A 639 -13.28 -0.15 26.77
C VAL A 639 -14.44 -0.34 25.80
N GLN A 640 -14.27 0.04 24.55
CA GLN A 640 -15.31 -0.08 23.53
C GLN A 640 -15.42 -1.52 22.98
N PRO A 641 -16.52 -1.88 22.33
CA PRO A 641 -16.65 -3.15 21.61
C PRO A 641 -15.50 -3.34 20.61
N LYS A 642 -15.17 -4.57 20.32
CA LYS A 642 -14.18 -4.89 19.28
C LYS A 642 -14.83 -5.02 17.93
N ILE A 643 -14.08 -4.74 16.86
CA ILE A 643 -14.39 -5.26 15.52
C ILE A 643 -14.39 -6.79 15.63
N PRO A 644 -15.48 -7.48 15.26
CA PRO A 644 -15.57 -8.93 15.36
C PRO A 644 -14.53 -9.65 14.48
N ALA A 645 -14.18 -10.86 14.86
CA ALA A 645 -13.40 -11.73 13.99
C ALA A 645 -14.20 -12.08 12.72
N SER A 646 -13.50 -12.25 11.61
CA SER A 646 -14.12 -12.62 10.34
C SER A 646 -13.37 -13.77 9.65
N THR A 647 -14.13 -14.63 9.00
CA THR A 647 -13.61 -15.70 8.12
C THR A 647 -14.28 -15.58 6.77
N THR A 648 -13.51 -15.36 5.74
CA THR A 648 -14.03 -15.30 4.35
C THR A 648 -13.42 -16.42 3.53
N VAL A 649 -14.18 -16.88 2.54
CA VAL A 649 -13.76 -17.90 1.57
C VAL A 649 -13.95 -17.32 0.19
N ASP A 650 -12.89 -17.31 -0.60
CA ASP A 650 -12.90 -16.87 -1.98
C ASP A 650 -12.50 -18.04 -2.88
N VAL A 651 -13.21 -18.21 -4.00
CA VAL A 651 -12.92 -19.28 -4.96
C VAL A 651 -12.91 -18.74 -6.39
N ARG A 652 -12.12 -19.39 -7.23
CA ARG A 652 -12.03 -19.08 -8.66
C ARG A 652 -11.92 -20.38 -9.46
N LEU A 653 -12.74 -20.47 -10.50
CA LEU A 653 -12.53 -21.38 -11.61
C LEU A 653 -12.03 -20.58 -12.81
N GLY A 654 -11.14 -21.13 -13.58
CA GLY A 654 -10.65 -20.48 -14.79
C GLY A 654 -9.90 -21.46 -15.68
N GLY A 655 -9.51 -20.99 -16.84
CA GLY A 655 -8.76 -21.80 -17.77
C GLY A 655 -8.34 -21.04 -19.01
N GLU A 656 -7.53 -21.72 -19.81
CA GLU A 656 -7.05 -21.21 -21.10
C GLU A 656 -7.23 -22.28 -22.16
N ILE A 657 -7.92 -21.94 -23.24
CA ILE A 657 -8.14 -22.79 -24.40
C ILE A 657 -7.56 -22.05 -25.60
N GLU A 658 -6.47 -22.57 -26.16
CA GLU A 658 -5.69 -21.92 -27.21
C GLU A 658 -5.27 -20.50 -26.79
N LYS A 659 -5.85 -19.48 -27.41
CA LYS A 659 -5.58 -18.05 -27.14
C LYS A 659 -6.62 -17.38 -26.27
N ILE A 660 -7.70 -18.08 -25.92
CA ILE A 660 -8.79 -17.56 -25.12
C ILE A 660 -8.62 -18.02 -23.68
N PHE A 661 -8.68 -17.09 -22.75
CA PHE A 661 -8.72 -17.40 -21.32
C PHE A 661 -10.04 -16.88 -20.71
N TRP A 662 -10.46 -17.56 -19.66
CA TRP A 662 -11.65 -17.21 -18.92
C TRP A 662 -11.45 -17.43 -17.42
N SER A 663 -12.22 -16.74 -16.60
CA SER A 663 -12.29 -17.01 -15.17
C SER A 663 -13.64 -16.58 -14.59
N PHE A 664 -14.12 -17.36 -13.63
CA PHE A 664 -15.25 -17.03 -12.79
C PHE A 664 -14.83 -17.08 -11.32
N ALA A 665 -14.96 -15.96 -10.62
CA ALA A 665 -14.58 -15.83 -9.22
C ALA A 665 -15.80 -15.51 -8.36
N ILE A 666 -15.81 -16.08 -7.16
CA ILE A 666 -16.79 -15.77 -6.10
C ILE A 666 -15.97 -15.32 -4.88
N GLN A 667 -16.15 -14.09 -4.47
CA GLN A 667 -15.61 -13.59 -3.23
C GLN A 667 -16.65 -13.72 -2.11
N ASN A 668 -16.16 -13.94 -0.88
CA ASN A 668 -17.00 -14.15 0.29
C ASN A 668 -18.09 -15.19 0.03
N LEU A 669 -17.68 -16.38 -0.41
CA LEU A 669 -18.58 -17.50 -0.77
C LEU A 669 -19.62 -17.80 0.32
N LEU A 670 -19.25 -17.67 1.58
CA LEU A 670 -20.13 -17.93 2.73
C LEU A 670 -21.08 -16.76 3.05
N ASN A 671 -20.99 -15.66 2.31
CA ASN A 671 -21.81 -14.45 2.50
C ASN A 671 -21.74 -13.88 3.92
N VAL A 672 -20.56 -13.88 4.52
CA VAL A 672 -20.32 -13.34 5.85
C VAL A 672 -20.52 -11.83 5.84
N SER A 673 -21.28 -11.32 6.79
CA SER A 673 -21.44 -9.88 7.03
C SER A 673 -20.32 -9.41 7.98
N TYR A 674 -19.42 -8.54 7.49
CA TYR A 674 -18.28 -8.07 8.25
C TYR A 674 -17.90 -6.62 7.89
N PHE A 675 -16.99 -6.05 8.67
CA PHE A 675 -16.33 -4.77 8.40
C PHE A 675 -14.88 -4.83 8.90
N ASP A 676 -13.99 -4.15 8.20
CA ASP A 676 -12.57 -4.12 8.54
C ASP A 676 -12.20 -2.89 9.37
N TYR A 677 -13.03 -1.85 9.31
CA TYR A 677 -12.78 -0.57 9.94
C TYR A 677 -14.00 -0.05 10.68
N ALA A 678 -13.76 0.42 11.88
CA ALA A 678 -14.73 1.14 12.69
C ALA A 678 -14.01 2.15 13.59
N ILE A 679 -14.66 3.29 13.83
CA ILE A 679 -14.18 4.36 14.70
C ILE A 679 -15.07 4.38 15.94
N ALA A 680 -14.48 4.13 17.09
CA ALA A 680 -15.19 4.18 18.36
C ALA A 680 -15.37 5.63 18.86
N SER A 681 -16.40 5.88 19.65
CA SER A 681 -16.45 7.06 20.48
C SER A 681 -15.28 7.04 21.47
N PRO A 682 -14.50 8.13 21.60
CA PRO A 682 -13.25 8.14 22.36
C PRO A 682 -13.49 8.23 23.88
N TYR A 683 -14.34 7.37 24.43
CA TYR A 683 -14.69 7.35 25.85
C TYR A 683 -13.49 7.00 26.75
N PRO A 684 -13.33 7.69 27.90
CA PRO A 684 -14.14 8.79 28.45
C PRO A 684 -13.75 10.18 27.92
N TYR A 685 -12.87 10.28 26.96
CA TYR A 685 -12.34 11.53 26.42
C TYR A 685 -13.11 11.98 25.18
N GLY A 686 -13.19 13.29 24.98
CA GLY A 686 -13.89 13.88 23.83
C GLY A 686 -15.35 14.29 24.13
N PRO A 687 -15.84 15.35 23.46
CA PRO A 687 -17.19 15.84 23.63
C PRO A 687 -18.23 14.79 23.24
N GLY A 688 -19.24 14.57 24.11
CA GLY A 688 -20.31 13.61 23.84
C GLY A 688 -19.87 12.16 23.71
N SER A 689 -18.69 11.81 24.24
CA SER A 689 -18.19 10.42 24.20
C SER A 689 -19.08 9.47 25.00
N GLN A 690 -19.36 8.30 24.46
CA GLN A 690 -20.27 7.30 25.04
C GLN A 690 -19.74 5.89 24.87
N LEU A 691 -20.04 5.02 25.83
CA LEU A 691 -19.76 3.57 25.73
C LEU A 691 -20.65 2.91 24.66
N ASN A 692 -20.15 1.89 24.02
CA ASN A 692 -20.81 1.09 22.99
C ASN A 692 -21.27 1.89 21.76
N THR A 693 -20.71 3.09 21.56
CA THR A 693 -21.03 3.95 20.42
C THR A 693 -19.88 3.99 19.42
N TYR A 694 -20.17 3.68 18.17
CA TYR A 694 -19.15 3.62 17.12
C TYR A 694 -19.75 3.81 15.72
N ASN A 695 -18.88 4.10 14.76
CA ASN A 695 -19.16 4.22 13.33
C ASN A 695 -18.43 3.12 12.58
N ALA A 696 -19.14 2.17 11.95
CA ALA A 696 -18.58 1.07 11.20
C ALA A 696 -18.72 1.25 9.69
N TYR A 697 -17.80 0.69 8.91
CA TYR A 697 -17.79 0.72 7.45
C TYR A 697 -18.01 -0.68 6.89
N PRO A 698 -19.26 -1.09 6.63
CA PRO A 698 -19.57 -2.45 6.19
C PRO A 698 -19.00 -2.74 4.81
N LEU A 699 -18.42 -3.93 4.70
CA LEU A 699 -17.91 -4.47 3.45
C LEU A 699 -18.97 -5.33 2.74
N GLN A 700 -18.74 -5.57 1.46
CA GLN A 700 -19.63 -6.34 0.62
C GLN A 700 -19.78 -7.78 1.10
N GLY A 701 -20.98 -8.33 0.92
CA GLY A 701 -21.25 -9.76 1.06
C GLY A 701 -20.68 -10.55 -0.12
N ARG A 702 -21.33 -11.66 -0.47
CA ARG A 702 -20.95 -12.46 -1.62
C ARG A 702 -20.99 -11.64 -2.91
N SER A 703 -19.93 -11.73 -3.70
CA SER A 703 -19.86 -11.08 -5.01
C SER A 703 -19.27 -12.01 -6.07
N TYR A 704 -19.61 -11.76 -7.31
CA TYR A 704 -19.27 -12.57 -8.47
C TYR A 704 -18.53 -11.73 -9.49
N MET A 705 -17.57 -12.36 -10.20
CA MET A 705 -16.85 -11.75 -11.32
C MET A 705 -16.59 -12.79 -12.41
N LEU A 706 -17.05 -12.52 -13.61
CA LEU A 706 -16.72 -13.26 -14.83
C LEU A 706 -15.77 -12.43 -15.68
N LYS A 707 -14.66 -13.02 -16.12
CA LYS A 707 -13.71 -12.42 -17.04
C LYS A 707 -13.47 -13.31 -18.24
N VAL A 708 -13.35 -12.72 -19.41
CA VAL A 708 -12.98 -13.38 -20.65
C VAL A 708 -11.97 -12.51 -21.39
N GLY A 709 -10.99 -13.12 -22.00
CA GLY A 709 -10.00 -12.40 -22.77
C GLY A 709 -9.26 -13.27 -23.78
N MET A 710 -8.38 -12.63 -24.52
CA MET A 710 -7.59 -13.26 -25.56
C MET A 710 -6.13 -12.78 -25.48
N THR A 711 -5.21 -13.70 -25.80
CA THR A 711 -3.78 -13.44 -25.92
C THR A 711 -3.33 -13.70 -27.37
N TYR A 712 -2.53 -12.78 -27.91
CA TYR A 712 -1.96 -12.86 -29.25
C TYR A 712 -0.45 -13.08 -29.19
#